data_4d185773d71417638d26ee284c6c7841
#
_entry.id   4d185773d71417638d26ee284c6c7841
#
_cell.length_a   1.000
_cell.length_b   1.000
_cell.length_c   1.000
_cell.angle_alpha   90.00
_cell.angle_beta   90.00
_cell.angle_gamma   90.00
#
_symmetry.space_group_name_H-M   'P 1'
#
loop_
_entity.id
_entity.type
_entity.pdbx_description
1 polymer ?
#
loop_
_entity_poly.entity_id
_entity_poly.type
_entity_poly.pdbx_seq_one_letter_code
_entity_poly.pdbx_strand_id
1 'polypeptide(L)'
;MKHTYHIHGMTCNGCRSHVEETLSKVEGVSKATVDLEKAEATIEMESHIPIETFQEALKKDSDRYTIHNQGEHHHHHTKGKKEKQQKGKGTGTFYCPMHCEGDKIYNKPGDCPVCGMDLVEEQNLSATSKEQWTCPMHPEIVKDEAGSCPICGMDLVPMEADSSAEEKTYKKLLKKFWIATAFTLPIFLMAMSEMLNNNPLYDIMEQKYWNWIQFALSIPVVFYATWMFFERAYKSIKTWNLNMFTLIGIGAGVAWLFSVFGMLFPDVFPEQFKTESGAVHVYFEAATVILTLVLLGQLLEARAHSKTNSAVKELLKLAPNKAIKIIDGEEVEVSIDEIELNDILKVKPGDKIPVDGVITEGETTIDESMITGEPIPVNKSQEDKVSSGTINGNQSFLMKAEKVGSDTLLSQIIHMVNDASRSRAPIQNLADKVSGYFVPVVVLISIITFIVWSIWGPEPVYVYAFVNAIAVLIIACPCALGLATPMSVMVGVGKGAQNGVLIKNAEALEKMDKVNTLIVDKTGTITEGKPTVETVGAFNDALSEKEVLQYIVSLNTNSEHPLAEATVKYGKEHNAEILKSEDFSAVTGKGVEATIKDKKVTLGNPKMMEYAKADVTSTMKDEAKSYQKQGKTVSYLSIDETVVGYVVIGDKIKETSAKAIKALQYKGIDVIMLTGDNHDTAQAVASELNLADFKASMLPEDKLKEVEKLQENGKVVAMAGDGINDAPALAKSDVGIAMGTGTDVAIESAMITLVKGDLHGIVKAKNLSNAVMKNIKQNLFFALIYNTLGVPIAAGVLFPFFGILLSPMIAALAMSFSSVSVIGNALRLRTKNI
;
A
#
# COMPACT_ATOMS: atom_id res chain seq x y z
N MET A 1 -24.87 13.62 40.89
CA MET A 1 -23.57 14.22 40.43
C MET A 1 -23.35 13.85 38.99
N LYS A 2 -22.70 14.75 38.22
CA LYS A 2 -22.46 14.50 36.79
C LYS A 2 -20.96 14.59 36.51
N HIS A 3 -20.37 13.54 35.99
CA HIS A 3 -18.93 13.43 35.64
C HIS A 3 -18.76 13.00 34.23
N THR A 4 -17.71 13.51 33.56
CA THR A 4 -17.34 13.15 32.19
C THR A 4 -16.01 12.43 32.22
N TYR A 5 -15.92 11.30 31.52
CA TYR A 5 -14.77 10.42 31.45
C TYR A 5 -14.38 10.19 29.98
N HIS A 6 -13.11 9.95 29.71
CA HIS A 6 -12.65 9.55 28.39
C HIS A 6 -12.76 8.03 28.20
N ILE A 7 -13.26 7.58 27.03
CA ILE A 7 -13.39 6.15 26.68
C ILE A 7 -12.54 5.84 25.45
N HIS A 8 -11.62 4.92 25.59
CA HIS A 8 -10.85 4.40 24.46
C HIS A 8 -11.41 3.05 23.95
N GLY A 9 -11.20 2.75 22.66
CA GLY A 9 -11.58 1.49 22.04
C GLY A 9 -12.91 1.51 21.26
N MET A 10 -13.63 2.63 21.26
CA MET A 10 -14.86 2.81 20.47
C MET A 10 -14.53 3.18 19.01
N THR A 11 -15.11 2.47 18.04
CA THR A 11 -14.88 2.71 16.59
C THR A 11 -16.16 2.85 15.77
N CYS A 12 -17.34 2.61 16.37
CA CYS A 12 -18.63 2.67 15.67
C CYS A 12 -19.79 2.90 16.63
N ASN A 13 -20.97 3.23 16.09
CA ASN A 13 -22.19 3.45 16.88
C ASN A 13 -22.63 2.21 17.70
N GLY A 14 -22.33 1.00 17.23
CA GLY A 14 -22.55 -0.22 18.00
C GLY A 14 -21.69 -0.27 19.26
N CYS A 15 -20.41 0.13 19.16
CA CYS A 15 -19.49 0.25 20.30
C CYS A 15 -20.00 1.28 21.31
N ARG A 16 -20.45 2.45 20.81
CA ARG A 16 -21.04 3.51 21.65
C ARG A 16 -22.23 2.99 22.46
N SER A 17 -23.22 2.36 21.80
CA SER A 17 -24.41 1.84 22.46
C SER A 17 -24.10 0.76 23.50
N HIS A 18 -23.13 -0.10 23.20
CA HIS A 18 -22.68 -1.18 24.10
C HIS A 18 -22.03 -0.62 25.37
N VAL A 19 -21.11 0.36 25.22
CA VAL A 19 -20.47 1.03 26.35
C VAL A 19 -21.50 1.79 27.19
N GLU A 20 -22.44 2.50 26.56
CA GLU A 20 -23.51 3.25 27.21
C GLU A 20 -24.43 2.31 28.03
N GLU A 21 -24.78 1.15 27.49
CA GLU A 21 -25.58 0.13 28.17
C GLU A 21 -24.83 -0.50 29.34
N THR A 22 -23.54 -0.81 29.19
CA THR A 22 -22.71 -1.43 30.22
C THR A 22 -22.52 -0.46 31.41
N LEU A 23 -22.22 0.81 31.14
CA LEU A 23 -22.06 1.83 32.17
C LEU A 23 -23.39 2.16 32.88
N SER A 24 -24.53 2.09 32.17
CA SER A 24 -25.85 2.33 32.75
C SER A 24 -26.30 1.21 33.69
N LYS A 25 -25.71 0.02 33.60
CA LYS A 25 -26.00 -1.14 34.51
C LYS A 25 -25.22 -1.11 35.80
N VAL A 26 -24.28 -0.19 35.98
CA VAL A 26 -23.49 -0.08 37.22
C VAL A 26 -24.37 0.48 38.34
N GLU A 27 -24.38 -0.20 39.51
CA GLU A 27 -25.17 0.18 40.66
C GLU A 27 -24.84 1.61 41.14
N GLY A 28 -25.85 2.46 41.27
CA GLY A 28 -25.69 3.89 41.64
C GLY A 28 -25.57 4.85 40.44
N VAL A 29 -25.60 4.35 39.22
CA VAL A 29 -25.68 5.20 37.99
C VAL A 29 -27.14 5.43 37.63
N SER A 30 -27.55 6.71 37.57
CA SER A 30 -28.89 7.11 37.15
C SER A 30 -29.02 7.27 35.63
N LYS A 31 -27.94 7.68 34.94
CA LYS A 31 -27.89 7.80 33.47
C LYS A 31 -26.45 7.83 32.98
N ALA A 32 -26.15 7.09 31.94
CA ALA A 32 -24.92 7.22 31.18
C ALA A 32 -25.25 7.67 29.75
N THR A 33 -24.45 8.57 29.18
CA THR A 33 -24.57 9.02 27.79
C THR A 33 -23.17 9.08 27.19
N VAL A 34 -22.97 8.40 26.05
CA VAL A 34 -21.66 8.27 25.41
C VAL A 34 -21.65 8.99 24.07
N ASP A 35 -20.66 9.86 23.89
CA ASP A 35 -20.39 10.59 22.65
C ASP A 35 -19.23 9.90 21.91
N LEU A 36 -19.50 9.38 20.72
CA LEU A 36 -18.51 8.66 19.90
C LEU A 36 -17.47 9.60 19.28
N GLU A 37 -17.88 10.83 18.88
CA GLU A 37 -17.00 11.78 18.20
C GLU A 37 -15.98 12.38 19.16
N LYS A 38 -16.38 12.63 20.41
CA LYS A 38 -15.51 13.15 21.47
C LYS A 38 -14.80 12.05 22.25
N ALA A 39 -15.16 10.79 22.03
CA ALA A 39 -14.69 9.64 22.82
C ALA A 39 -14.93 9.86 24.34
N GLU A 40 -16.08 10.41 24.74
CA GLU A 40 -16.43 10.78 26.11
C GLU A 40 -17.69 10.07 26.59
N ALA A 41 -17.69 9.67 27.87
CA ALA A 41 -18.89 9.21 28.56
C ALA A 41 -19.26 10.20 29.67
N THR A 42 -20.47 10.70 29.65
CA THR A 42 -21.04 11.51 30.72
C THR A 42 -21.94 10.63 31.57
N ILE A 43 -21.58 10.47 32.85
CA ILE A 43 -22.26 9.61 33.81
C ILE A 43 -22.90 10.45 34.91
N GLU A 44 -24.21 10.30 35.08
CA GLU A 44 -24.98 10.87 36.18
C GLU A 44 -25.16 9.78 37.25
N MET A 45 -24.70 10.07 38.49
CA MET A 45 -24.71 9.14 39.61
C MET A 45 -25.27 9.79 40.90
N GLU A 46 -25.87 9.00 41.75
CA GLU A 46 -26.47 9.46 43.04
C GLU A 46 -25.40 9.78 44.08
N SER A 47 -24.38 8.99 44.18
CA SER A 47 -23.17 9.19 45.00
C SER A 47 -21.93 8.98 44.13
N HIS A 48 -20.77 9.51 44.56
CA HIS A 48 -19.50 9.33 43.82
C HIS A 48 -19.10 7.86 43.75
N ILE A 49 -19.02 7.32 42.53
CA ILE A 49 -18.56 5.97 42.24
C ILE A 49 -17.11 6.08 41.75
N PRO A 50 -16.15 5.33 42.33
CA PRO A 50 -14.76 5.30 41.90
C PRO A 50 -14.63 4.80 40.46
N ILE A 51 -13.67 5.35 39.69
CA ILE A 51 -13.47 5.03 38.29
C ILE A 51 -13.12 3.54 38.07
N GLU A 52 -12.49 2.91 39.06
CA GLU A 52 -12.14 1.49 39.06
C GLU A 52 -13.39 0.60 38.90
N THR A 53 -14.53 1.00 39.45
CA THR A 53 -15.79 0.28 39.29
C THR A 53 -16.29 0.28 37.85
N PHE A 54 -16.14 1.41 37.15
CA PHE A 54 -16.48 1.52 35.72
C PHE A 54 -15.47 0.75 34.87
N GLN A 55 -14.18 0.78 35.24
CA GLN A 55 -13.14 0.00 34.58
C GLN A 55 -13.38 -1.51 34.72
N GLU A 56 -13.78 -1.97 35.89
CA GLU A 56 -14.13 -3.39 36.13
C GLU A 56 -15.39 -3.79 35.36
N ALA A 57 -16.41 -2.94 35.31
CA ALA A 57 -17.64 -3.22 34.59
C ALA A 57 -17.39 -3.37 33.09
N LEU A 58 -16.62 -2.46 32.48
CA LEU A 58 -16.25 -2.54 31.07
C LEU A 58 -15.34 -3.74 30.79
N LYS A 59 -14.37 -4.01 31.65
CA LYS A 59 -13.43 -5.13 31.52
C LYS A 59 -14.09 -6.49 31.67
N LYS A 60 -15.12 -6.60 32.46
CA LYS A 60 -15.89 -7.85 32.68
C LYS A 60 -16.71 -8.24 31.44
N ASP A 61 -17.11 -7.26 30.64
CA ASP A 61 -17.92 -7.43 29.45
C ASP A 61 -17.04 -7.50 28.18
N SER A 62 -15.97 -6.68 28.11
CA SER A 62 -14.99 -6.71 26.99
C SER A 62 -13.69 -6.01 27.37
N ASP A 63 -12.54 -6.68 27.18
CA ASP A 63 -11.19 -6.09 27.33
C ASP A 63 -10.87 -4.98 26.28
N ARG A 64 -11.81 -4.68 25.40
CA ARG A 64 -11.64 -3.73 24.28
C ARG A 64 -11.83 -2.27 24.70
N TYR A 65 -12.60 -2.01 25.75
CA TYR A 65 -12.94 -0.64 26.16
C TYR A 65 -12.26 -0.28 27.47
N THR A 66 -11.73 0.96 27.55
CA THR A 66 -11.13 1.49 28.78
C THR A 66 -11.66 2.89 29.07
N ILE A 67 -11.90 3.19 30.35
CA ILE A 67 -12.42 4.48 30.84
C ILE A 67 -11.37 5.15 31.73
N HIS A 68 -11.17 6.45 31.55
CA HIS A 68 -10.15 7.27 32.23
C HIS A 68 -10.74 8.61 32.64
N ASN A 69 -10.13 9.25 33.65
CA ASN A 69 -10.49 10.61 34.03
C ASN A 69 -10.11 11.63 32.93
N GLN A 70 -10.83 12.72 32.84
CA GLN A 70 -10.47 13.81 31.94
C GLN A 70 -9.08 14.37 32.31
N GLY A 71 -8.07 14.19 31.43
CA GLY A 71 -6.70 14.66 31.63
C GLY A 71 -5.68 13.56 31.96
N GLU A 72 -6.07 12.30 32.15
CA GLU A 72 -5.13 11.19 32.32
C GLU A 72 -5.00 10.41 31.00
N HIS A 73 -3.87 10.59 30.33
CA HIS A 73 -3.46 9.73 29.21
C HIS A 73 -2.65 8.55 29.76
N HIS A 74 -3.25 7.39 29.89
CA HIS A 74 -2.54 6.16 30.25
C HIS A 74 -2.44 5.22 29.03
N HIS A 75 -1.20 4.84 28.76
CA HIS A 75 -0.88 3.77 27.80
C HIS A 75 -1.18 2.39 28.40
N HIS A 76 -1.78 1.52 27.61
CA HIS A 76 -2.06 0.14 27.94
C HIS A 76 -0.77 -0.63 28.26
N HIS A 77 -0.61 -1.03 29.53
CA HIS A 77 0.25 -2.13 29.90
C HIS A 77 -0.58 -3.44 29.96
N THR A 78 -0.52 -4.25 28.94
CA THR A 78 -0.88 -5.66 29.01
C THR A 78 0.17 -6.38 29.85
N LYS A 79 -0.21 -6.81 31.05
CA LYS A 79 0.60 -7.73 31.87
C LYS A 79 0.64 -9.13 31.24
N GLY A 80 1.57 -9.34 30.30
CA GLY A 80 2.01 -10.66 29.87
C GLY A 80 3.11 -11.17 30.81
N LYS A 81 3.12 -12.43 31.12
CA LYS A 81 4.07 -13.16 31.97
C LYS A 81 5.51 -12.79 31.61
N LYS A 82 6.30 -12.50 32.67
CA LYS A 82 7.75 -12.30 32.58
C LYS A 82 8.44 -13.56 32.05
N GLU A 83 8.78 -13.59 30.77
CA GLU A 83 9.89 -14.37 30.26
C GLU A 83 11.10 -13.46 30.09
N LYS A 84 12.27 -13.98 30.52
CA LYS A 84 13.52 -13.24 30.56
C LYS A 84 13.92 -12.75 29.17
N GLN A 85 13.75 -11.44 28.91
CA GLN A 85 14.34 -10.79 27.76
C GLN A 85 15.87 -10.69 27.95
N GLN A 86 16.61 -11.25 27.00
CA GLN A 86 18.02 -10.90 26.81
C GLN A 86 18.06 -9.45 26.27
N LYS A 87 18.65 -8.57 27.07
CA LYS A 87 18.84 -7.16 26.74
C LYS A 87 19.78 -7.03 25.53
N GLY A 88 19.27 -6.51 24.39
CA GLY A 88 20.11 -5.83 23.41
C GLY A 88 20.76 -4.62 24.08
N LYS A 89 22.02 -4.33 23.80
CA LYS A 89 22.73 -3.16 24.32
C LYS A 89 22.16 -1.90 23.64
N GLY A 90 21.24 -1.19 24.30
CA GLY A 90 20.91 0.17 23.94
C GLY A 90 22.13 1.09 24.13
N THR A 91 22.17 2.20 23.42
CA THR A 91 23.25 3.22 23.54
C THR A 91 23.28 3.89 24.90
N GLY A 92 22.19 3.75 25.71
CA GLY A 92 22.01 4.45 26.98
C GLY A 92 21.70 5.93 26.82
N THR A 93 21.46 6.39 25.61
CA THR A 93 21.00 7.74 25.25
C THR A 93 19.53 7.75 24.91
N PHE A 94 18.81 8.79 25.36
CA PHE A 94 17.36 8.93 25.19
C PHE A 94 17.05 10.28 24.56
N TYR A 95 16.03 10.36 23.70
CA TYR A 95 15.58 11.61 23.08
C TYR A 95 14.05 11.75 23.17
N CYS A 96 13.56 12.98 23.04
CA CYS A 96 12.12 13.24 22.97
C CYS A 96 11.63 12.97 21.54
N PRO A 97 10.66 12.07 21.33
CA PRO A 97 10.15 11.75 19.99
C PRO A 97 9.47 12.94 19.28
N MET A 98 9.11 13.99 20.02
CA MET A 98 8.57 15.24 19.47
C MET A 98 9.63 16.32 19.22
N HIS A 99 10.90 16.04 19.49
CA HIS A 99 12.02 16.99 19.36
C HIS A 99 11.75 18.39 19.96
N CYS A 100 11.02 18.46 21.08
CA CYS A 100 10.59 19.72 21.71
C CYS A 100 11.73 20.64 22.12
N GLU A 101 12.94 20.12 22.29
CA GLU A 101 14.17 20.85 22.62
C GLU A 101 15.26 20.65 21.54
N GLY A 102 14.81 20.38 20.27
CA GLY A 102 15.72 20.05 19.16
C GLY A 102 16.41 18.71 19.40
N ASP A 103 17.68 18.59 19.02
CA ASP A 103 18.49 17.36 19.11
C ASP A 103 19.04 17.06 20.52
N LYS A 104 18.38 17.54 21.57
CA LYS A 104 18.80 17.32 22.95
C LYS A 104 18.65 15.84 23.34
N ILE A 105 19.75 15.26 23.78
CA ILE A 105 19.87 13.87 24.22
C ILE A 105 19.90 13.82 25.76
N TYR A 106 19.28 12.82 26.35
CA TYR A 106 19.21 12.55 27.77
C TYR A 106 19.92 11.22 28.07
N ASN A 107 20.66 11.17 29.18
CA ASN A 107 21.45 10.00 29.60
C ASN A 107 20.67 9.05 30.54
N LYS A 108 19.38 9.27 30.76
CA LYS A 108 18.48 8.44 31.59
C LYS A 108 17.07 8.39 31.02
N PRO A 109 16.38 7.24 31.18
CA PRO A 109 14.97 7.16 30.84
C PRO A 109 14.14 8.07 31.77
N GLY A 110 13.07 8.66 31.25
CA GLY A 110 12.18 9.55 31.99
C GLY A 110 11.25 10.29 31.02
N ASP A 111 10.56 11.30 31.53
CA ASP A 111 9.64 12.13 30.75
C ASP A 111 10.35 13.36 30.20
N CYS A 112 9.99 13.79 29.00
CA CYS A 112 10.46 15.04 28.43
C CYS A 112 10.00 16.24 29.28
N PRO A 113 10.90 17.11 29.79
CA PRO A 113 10.53 18.21 30.68
C PRO A 113 9.65 19.29 30.00
N VAL A 114 9.54 19.27 28.67
CA VAL A 114 8.76 20.27 27.90
C VAL A 114 7.38 19.75 27.54
N CYS A 115 7.24 18.52 27.04
CA CYS A 115 5.96 17.98 26.56
C CYS A 115 5.42 16.82 27.42
N GLY A 116 6.18 16.34 28.42
CA GLY A 116 5.76 15.25 29.30
C GLY A 116 5.70 13.86 28.64
N MET A 117 6.19 13.71 27.41
CA MET A 117 6.23 12.39 26.73
C MET A 117 7.43 11.58 27.21
N ASP A 118 7.26 10.26 27.31
CA ASP A 118 8.34 9.33 27.62
C ASP A 118 9.48 9.49 26.60
N LEU A 119 10.71 9.62 27.12
CA LEU A 119 11.91 9.66 26.31
C LEU A 119 12.17 8.27 25.71
N VAL A 120 12.44 8.21 24.42
CA VAL A 120 12.73 6.99 23.67
C VAL A 120 14.24 6.75 23.67
N GLU A 121 14.67 5.52 23.96
CA GLU A 121 16.08 5.14 23.88
C GLU A 121 16.51 5.08 22.42
N GLU A 122 17.60 5.77 22.08
CA GLU A 122 18.23 5.72 20.78
C GLU A 122 18.72 4.29 20.53
N GLN A 123 18.07 3.59 19.61
CA GLN A 123 18.47 2.24 19.23
C GLN A 123 19.47 2.32 18.09
N ASN A 124 20.66 1.77 18.28
CA ASN A 124 21.53 1.46 17.16
C ASN A 124 20.79 0.49 16.24
N LEU A 125 20.34 0.97 15.09
CA LEU A 125 19.77 0.18 13.99
C LEU A 125 20.88 -0.62 13.27
N SER A 126 21.66 -1.37 14.03
CA SER A 126 22.44 -2.48 13.49
C SER A 126 21.55 -3.71 13.53
N ALA A 127 20.92 -3.93 12.41
CA ALA A 127 20.14 -5.06 11.93
C ALA A 127 20.22 -6.37 12.73
N THR A 128 19.15 -6.71 13.40
CA THR A 128 18.44 -7.98 13.24
C THR A 128 16.95 -7.68 13.48
N SER A 129 16.25 -7.27 12.45
CA SER A 129 14.79 -7.25 12.45
C SER A 129 14.34 -8.67 12.73
N LYS A 130 13.62 -8.92 13.85
CA LYS A 130 12.93 -10.18 14.04
C LYS A 130 11.96 -10.36 12.89
N GLU A 131 12.09 -11.45 12.16
CA GLU A 131 11.15 -11.80 11.10
C GLU A 131 9.72 -11.73 11.63
N GLN A 132 8.95 -10.76 11.16
CA GLN A 132 7.52 -10.64 11.47
C GLN A 132 6.69 -11.26 10.35
N TRP A 133 5.59 -11.88 10.71
CA TRP A 133 4.72 -12.62 9.82
C TRP A 133 3.29 -12.08 9.90
N THR A 134 2.63 -11.90 8.76
CA THR A 134 1.25 -11.40 8.69
C THR A 134 0.37 -12.28 7.81
N CYS A 135 -0.94 -12.18 7.98
CA CYS A 135 -1.90 -12.88 7.14
C CYS A 135 -2.26 -12.02 5.91
N PRO A 136 -2.18 -12.54 4.66
CA PRO A 136 -2.60 -11.81 3.46
C PRO A 136 -4.07 -11.38 3.48
N MET A 137 -4.91 -12.13 4.20
CA MET A 137 -6.35 -11.86 4.36
C MET A 137 -6.69 -11.07 5.63
N HIS A 138 -5.79 -10.98 6.61
CA HIS A 138 -5.97 -10.30 7.89
C HIS A 138 -4.67 -9.59 8.26
N PRO A 139 -4.36 -8.44 7.66
CA PRO A 139 -3.10 -7.71 7.89
C PRO A 139 -2.93 -7.26 9.34
N GLU A 140 -4.02 -7.14 10.08
CA GLU A 140 -4.03 -6.87 11.53
C GLU A 140 -3.42 -7.98 12.38
N ILE A 141 -3.25 -9.18 11.80
CA ILE A 141 -2.59 -10.30 12.48
C ILE A 141 -1.11 -10.28 12.15
N VAL A 142 -0.32 -9.84 13.12
CA VAL A 142 1.16 -9.85 13.07
C VAL A 142 1.69 -10.82 14.12
N LYS A 143 2.64 -11.67 13.75
CA LYS A 143 3.31 -12.63 14.65
C LYS A 143 4.81 -12.67 14.38
N ASP A 144 5.57 -13.03 15.40
CA ASP A 144 7.04 -13.14 15.33
C ASP A 144 7.51 -14.50 14.79
N GLU A 145 6.59 -15.41 14.42
CA GLU A 145 6.91 -16.73 13.91
C GLU A 145 5.99 -17.14 12.75
N ALA A 146 6.52 -17.97 11.84
CA ALA A 146 5.74 -18.60 10.79
C ALA A 146 4.63 -19.47 11.38
N GLY A 147 3.42 -19.36 10.83
CA GLY A 147 2.28 -20.14 11.33
C GLY A 147 1.02 -19.94 10.53
N SER A 148 -0.12 -20.28 11.10
CA SER A 148 -1.42 -20.05 10.48
C SER A 148 -2.16 -18.91 11.16
N CYS A 149 -2.92 -18.13 10.36
CA CYS A 149 -3.78 -17.06 10.84
C CYS A 149 -4.84 -17.61 11.82
N PRO A 150 -5.01 -17.00 12.99
CA PRO A 150 -6.00 -17.45 13.96
C PRO A 150 -7.45 -17.24 13.50
N ILE A 151 -7.68 -16.32 12.53
CA ILE A 151 -9.02 -15.97 12.03
C ILE A 151 -9.43 -16.89 10.88
N CYS A 152 -8.62 -16.99 9.81
CA CYS A 152 -8.99 -17.74 8.60
C CYS A 152 -8.20 -19.03 8.39
N GLY A 153 -7.17 -19.30 9.18
CA GLY A 153 -6.33 -20.50 9.07
C GLY A 153 -5.31 -20.48 7.94
N MET A 154 -5.22 -19.43 7.12
CA MET A 154 -4.19 -19.31 6.07
C MET A 154 -2.80 -19.21 6.66
N ASP A 155 -1.79 -19.68 5.91
CA ASP A 155 -0.40 -19.51 6.33
C ASP A 155 -0.03 -18.02 6.35
N LEU A 156 0.69 -17.61 7.40
CA LEU A 156 1.25 -16.28 7.50
C LEU A 156 2.41 -16.14 6.53
N VAL A 157 2.56 -14.96 5.95
CA VAL A 157 3.68 -14.60 5.08
C VAL A 157 4.62 -13.65 5.81
N PRO A 158 5.94 -13.71 5.57
CA PRO A 158 6.88 -12.79 6.22
C PRO A 158 6.60 -11.34 5.82
N MET A 159 6.74 -10.41 6.74
CA MET A 159 6.57 -8.98 6.49
C MET A 159 7.75 -8.37 5.72
N GLU A 160 8.94 -8.91 5.86
CA GLU A 160 10.05 -8.61 4.97
C GLU A 160 10.11 -9.62 3.84
N ALA A 161 10.56 -9.20 2.66
CA ALA A 161 10.67 -10.08 1.50
C ALA A 161 11.84 -11.05 1.65
N ASP A 162 11.75 -11.98 2.61
CA ASP A 162 12.71 -13.07 2.73
C ASP A 162 12.42 -14.16 1.69
N SER A 163 13.26 -14.20 0.66
CA SER A 163 13.20 -15.22 -0.39
C SER A 163 13.37 -16.65 0.17
N SER A 164 14.02 -16.79 1.32
CA SER A 164 14.30 -18.10 1.93
C SER A 164 13.05 -18.70 2.59
N ALA A 165 12.21 -17.89 3.21
CA ALA A 165 11.00 -18.35 3.89
C ALA A 165 9.90 -18.79 2.91
N GLU A 166 9.67 -18.02 1.82
CA GLU A 166 8.74 -18.41 0.77
C GLU A 166 9.18 -19.69 0.06
N GLU A 167 10.49 -19.84 -0.22
CA GLU A 167 11.03 -21.04 -0.83
C GLU A 167 10.95 -22.27 0.09
N LYS A 168 11.15 -22.10 1.39
CA LYS A 168 10.95 -23.15 2.40
C LYS A 168 9.49 -23.62 2.42
N THR A 169 8.53 -22.68 2.41
CA THR A 169 7.09 -22.99 2.37
C THR A 169 6.73 -23.73 1.09
N TYR A 170 7.20 -23.28 -0.07
CA TYR A 170 6.99 -23.95 -1.34
C TYR A 170 7.58 -25.38 -1.35
N LYS A 171 8.82 -25.57 -0.87
CA LYS A 171 9.46 -26.89 -0.78
C LYS A 171 8.70 -27.83 0.17
N LYS A 172 8.17 -27.30 1.29
CA LYS A 172 7.33 -28.06 2.23
C LYS A 172 6.02 -28.53 1.58
N LEU A 173 5.33 -27.65 0.87
CA LEU A 173 4.11 -27.99 0.12
C LEU A 173 4.41 -28.97 -1.01
N LEU A 174 5.50 -28.79 -1.75
CA LEU A 174 5.94 -29.68 -2.82
C LEU A 174 6.20 -31.11 -2.31
N LYS A 175 6.88 -31.24 -1.15
CA LYS A 175 7.09 -32.55 -0.51
C LYS A 175 5.77 -33.22 -0.16
N LYS A 176 4.83 -32.48 0.48
CA LYS A 176 3.50 -32.98 0.82
C LYS A 176 2.71 -33.39 -0.43
N PHE A 177 2.79 -32.60 -1.51
CA PHE A 177 2.12 -32.89 -2.78
C PHE A 177 2.61 -34.19 -3.40
N TRP A 178 3.92 -34.43 -3.46
CA TRP A 178 4.45 -35.68 -4.00
C TRP A 178 4.08 -36.89 -3.15
N ILE A 179 4.03 -36.75 -1.83
CA ILE A 179 3.54 -37.82 -0.93
C ILE A 179 2.06 -38.06 -1.21
N ALA A 180 1.22 -37.02 -1.23
CA ALA A 180 -0.20 -37.16 -1.56
C ALA A 180 -0.41 -37.86 -2.90
N THR A 181 0.31 -37.43 -3.95
CA THR A 181 0.21 -38.00 -5.30
C THR A 181 0.63 -39.47 -5.32
N ALA A 182 1.72 -39.83 -4.64
CA ALA A 182 2.23 -41.20 -4.62
C ALA A 182 1.23 -42.20 -4.02
N PHE A 183 0.45 -41.77 -3.02
CA PHE A 183 -0.57 -42.61 -2.41
C PHE A 183 -1.95 -42.47 -3.08
N THR A 184 -2.31 -41.31 -3.61
CA THR A 184 -3.58 -41.08 -4.31
C THR A 184 -3.63 -41.79 -5.67
N LEU A 185 -2.51 -41.80 -6.43
CA LEU A 185 -2.48 -42.38 -7.77
C LEU A 185 -2.86 -43.90 -7.80
N PRO A 186 -2.33 -44.75 -6.90
CA PRO A 186 -2.79 -46.15 -6.82
C PRO A 186 -4.29 -46.27 -6.48
N ILE A 187 -4.80 -45.46 -5.53
CA ILE A 187 -6.23 -45.43 -5.16
C ILE A 187 -7.09 -45.10 -6.40
N PHE A 188 -6.68 -44.04 -7.13
CA PHE A 188 -7.36 -43.61 -8.34
C PHE A 188 -7.36 -44.69 -9.42
N LEU A 189 -6.25 -45.38 -9.64
CA LEU A 189 -6.17 -46.46 -10.63
C LEU A 189 -7.05 -47.66 -10.25
N MET A 190 -7.10 -47.99 -8.95
CA MET A 190 -8.02 -49.03 -8.46
C MET A 190 -9.47 -48.63 -8.70
N ALA A 191 -9.89 -47.42 -8.38
CA ALA A 191 -11.23 -46.95 -8.61
C ALA A 191 -11.60 -46.91 -10.11
N MET A 192 -10.64 -46.49 -10.98
CA MET A 192 -10.87 -46.48 -12.43
C MET A 192 -11.01 -47.88 -13.00
N SER A 193 -10.39 -48.91 -12.40
CA SER A 193 -10.55 -50.30 -12.84
C SER A 193 -11.99 -50.83 -12.63
N GLU A 194 -12.72 -50.29 -11.68
CA GLU A 194 -14.13 -50.63 -11.42
C GLU A 194 -15.09 -50.23 -12.57
N MET A 195 -14.64 -49.32 -13.45
CA MET A 195 -15.42 -48.95 -14.65
C MET A 195 -15.28 -49.91 -15.80
N LEU A 196 -14.39 -50.90 -15.71
CA LEU A 196 -14.19 -51.93 -16.72
C LEU A 196 -15.20 -53.08 -16.54
N ASN A 197 -15.86 -53.49 -17.60
CA ASN A 197 -16.83 -54.61 -17.57
C ASN A 197 -16.28 -55.91 -17.01
N ASN A 198 -14.94 -56.18 -17.16
CA ASN A 198 -14.18 -57.21 -16.47
C ASN A 198 -13.06 -56.56 -15.72
N ASN A 199 -13.20 -56.39 -14.41
CA ASN A 199 -12.16 -55.77 -13.61
C ASN A 199 -11.04 -56.81 -13.29
N PRO A 200 -9.82 -56.67 -13.84
CA PRO A 200 -8.75 -57.64 -13.64
C PRO A 200 -8.25 -57.70 -12.19
N LEU A 201 -8.57 -56.68 -11.36
CA LEU A 201 -8.20 -56.69 -9.95
C LEU A 201 -9.08 -57.64 -9.14
N TYR A 202 -10.33 -57.87 -9.55
CA TYR A 202 -11.25 -58.77 -8.85
C TYR A 202 -10.95 -60.24 -9.12
N ASP A 203 -10.21 -60.55 -10.20
CA ASP A 203 -9.67 -61.87 -10.43
C ASP A 203 -8.53 -62.23 -9.47
N ILE A 204 -7.87 -61.17 -8.87
CA ILE A 204 -6.74 -61.35 -7.94
C ILE A 204 -7.24 -61.47 -6.50
N MET A 205 -8.16 -60.61 -6.07
CA MET A 205 -8.73 -60.57 -4.71
C MET A 205 -10.15 -60.04 -4.77
N GLU A 206 -10.96 -60.41 -3.74
CA GLU A 206 -12.31 -59.88 -3.58
C GLU A 206 -12.29 -58.37 -3.31
N GLN A 207 -13.28 -57.64 -3.80
CA GLN A 207 -13.44 -56.16 -3.63
C GLN A 207 -13.25 -55.71 -2.18
N LYS A 208 -13.67 -56.49 -1.20
CA LYS A 208 -13.52 -56.19 0.21
C LYS A 208 -12.05 -55.90 0.61
N TYR A 209 -11.08 -56.67 0.06
CA TYR A 209 -9.68 -56.48 0.41
C TYR A 209 -9.10 -55.25 -0.30
N TRP A 210 -9.56 -54.93 -1.50
CA TRP A 210 -9.21 -53.69 -2.20
C TRP A 210 -9.67 -52.44 -1.45
N ASN A 211 -10.86 -52.47 -0.84
CA ASN A 211 -11.35 -51.40 0.01
C ASN A 211 -10.43 -51.14 1.23
N TRP A 212 -9.90 -52.22 1.86
CA TRP A 212 -8.91 -52.09 2.94
C TRP A 212 -7.58 -51.52 2.46
N ILE A 213 -7.14 -51.85 1.28
CA ILE A 213 -5.93 -51.28 0.67
C ILE A 213 -6.14 -49.80 0.38
N GLN A 214 -7.25 -49.42 -0.20
CA GLN A 214 -7.62 -48.01 -0.44
C GLN A 214 -7.66 -47.24 0.89
N PHE A 215 -8.28 -47.77 1.92
CA PHE A 215 -8.28 -47.18 3.26
C PHE A 215 -6.87 -46.95 3.79
N ALA A 216 -6.01 -47.98 3.78
CA ALA A 216 -4.64 -47.88 4.28
C ALA A 216 -3.81 -46.83 3.50
N LEU A 217 -3.97 -46.77 2.18
CA LEU A 217 -3.31 -45.78 1.32
C LEU A 217 -3.87 -44.36 1.52
N SER A 218 -5.14 -44.22 1.92
CA SER A 218 -5.75 -42.92 2.18
C SER A 218 -5.22 -42.24 3.48
N ILE A 219 -4.77 -43.02 4.47
CA ILE A 219 -4.29 -42.50 5.76
C ILE A 219 -3.14 -41.49 5.62
N PRO A 220 -2.04 -41.78 4.91
CA PRO A 220 -0.97 -40.80 4.72
C PRO A 220 -1.43 -39.52 3.99
N VAL A 221 -2.38 -39.65 3.08
CA VAL A 221 -2.92 -38.49 2.37
C VAL A 221 -3.72 -37.61 3.33
N VAL A 222 -4.70 -38.15 4.03
CA VAL A 222 -5.65 -37.42 4.89
C VAL A 222 -4.97 -36.88 6.13
N PHE A 223 -4.22 -37.70 6.87
CA PHE A 223 -3.71 -37.35 8.21
C PHE A 223 -2.30 -36.74 8.21
N TYR A 224 -1.55 -36.84 7.11
CA TYR A 224 -0.21 -36.26 7.03
C TYR A 224 -0.12 -35.17 5.95
N ALA A 225 -0.37 -35.51 4.71
CA ALA A 225 -0.10 -34.57 3.60
C ALA A 225 -1.11 -33.40 3.60
N THR A 226 -2.38 -33.65 3.87
CA THR A 226 -3.49 -32.70 3.74
C THR A 226 -4.20 -32.35 5.06
N TRP A 227 -3.69 -32.82 6.20
CA TRP A 227 -4.28 -32.53 7.52
C TRP A 227 -4.54 -31.03 7.77
N MET A 228 -3.68 -30.19 7.24
CA MET A 228 -3.82 -28.74 7.34
C MET A 228 -5.17 -28.21 6.85
N PHE A 229 -5.82 -28.87 5.88
CA PHE A 229 -7.14 -28.43 5.40
C PHE A 229 -8.22 -28.67 6.43
N PHE A 230 -8.17 -29.76 7.16
CA PHE A 230 -9.11 -30.06 8.25
C PHE A 230 -8.91 -29.15 9.46
N GLU A 231 -7.66 -28.84 9.78
CA GLU A 231 -7.33 -27.86 10.83
C GLU A 231 -7.87 -26.46 10.50
N ARG A 232 -7.69 -26.03 9.24
CA ARG A 232 -8.21 -24.75 8.75
C ARG A 232 -9.73 -24.73 8.69
N ALA A 233 -10.37 -25.85 8.27
CA ALA A 233 -11.81 -26.00 8.28
C ALA A 233 -12.39 -25.89 9.70
N TYR A 234 -11.78 -26.57 10.66
CA TYR A 234 -12.18 -26.48 12.06
C TYR A 234 -12.07 -25.05 12.60
N LYS A 235 -10.96 -24.37 12.36
CA LYS A 235 -10.78 -22.96 12.75
C LYS A 235 -11.83 -22.05 12.11
N SER A 236 -12.09 -22.21 10.81
CA SER A 236 -13.09 -21.45 10.05
C SER A 236 -14.49 -21.62 10.61
N ILE A 237 -14.90 -22.84 10.97
CA ILE A 237 -16.20 -23.14 11.59
C ILE A 237 -16.26 -22.52 13.00
N LYS A 238 -15.22 -22.70 13.80
CA LYS A 238 -15.17 -22.20 15.17
C LYS A 238 -15.25 -20.67 15.25
N THR A 239 -14.61 -19.96 14.32
CA THR A 239 -14.62 -18.50 14.25
C THR A 239 -15.82 -17.95 13.46
N TRP A 240 -16.67 -18.85 12.93
CA TRP A 240 -17.80 -18.50 12.04
C TRP A 240 -17.38 -17.67 10.80
N ASN A 241 -16.13 -17.76 10.42
CA ASN A 241 -15.59 -17.17 9.20
C ASN A 241 -15.52 -18.23 8.10
N LEU A 242 -16.71 -18.60 7.60
CA LEU A 242 -16.88 -19.69 6.65
C LEU A 242 -16.20 -19.36 5.31
N ASN A 243 -15.29 -20.23 4.89
CA ASN A 243 -14.46 -20.04 3.71
C ASN A 243 -14.28 -21.37 2.91
N MET A 244 -13.39 -21.34 1.91
CA MET A 244 -13.14 -22.51 1.07
C MET A 244 -12.73 -23.77 1.86
N PHE A 245 -11.98 -23.60 2.96
CA PHE A 245 -11.53 -24.74 3.77
C PHE A 245 -12.70 -25.43 4.48
N THR A 246 -13.77 -24.71 4.81
CA THR A 246 -15.01 -25.26 5.34
C THR A 246 -15.62 -26.27 4.37
N LEU A 247 -15.77 -25.88 3.11
CA LEU A 247 -16.38 -26.74 2.06
C LEU A 247 -15.51 -27.96 1.76
N ILE A 248 -14.18 -27.77 1.64
CA ILE A 248 -13.24 -28.86 1.39
C ILE A 248 -13.23 -29.84 2.58
N GLY A 249 -13.13 -29.31 3.81
CA GLY A 249 -13.09 -30.15 5.01
C GLY A 249 -14.37 -30.96 5.21
N ILE A 250 -15.54 -30.33 4.98
CA ILE A 250 -16.83 -31.04 5.04
C ILE A 250 -16.91 -32.05 3.89
N GLY A 251 -16.70 -31.67 2.63
CA GLY A 251 -16.86 -32.56 1.48
C GLY A 251 -15.93 -33.77 1.52
N ALA A 252 -14.61 -33.54 1.66
CA ALA A 252 -13.63 -34.63 1.73
C ALA A 252 -13.74 -35.45 3.03
N GLY A 253 -14.03 -34.78 4.15
CA GLY A 253 -14.20 -35.44 5.45
C GLY A 253 -15.42 -36.35 5.48
N VAL A 254 -16.57 -35.89 4.98
CA VAL A 254 -17.80 -36.69 4.90
C VAL A 254 -17.59 -37.89 3.96
N ALA A 255 -16.96 -37.69 2.79
CA ALA A 255 -16.67 -38.78 1.85
C ALA A 255 -15.77 -39.85 2.47
N TRP A 256 -14.70 -39.43 3.18
CA TRP A 256 -13.79 -40.36 3.85
C TRP A 256 -14.46 -41.09 5.02
N LEU A 257 -15.16 -40.37 5.91
CA LEU A 257 -15.87 -40.96 7.07
C LEU A 257 -16.97 -41.90 6.61
N PHE A 258 -17.73 -41.54 5.57
CA PHE A 258 -18.76 -42.45 5.00
C PHE A 258 -18.12 -43.76 4.53
N SER A 259 -16.98 -43.67 3.83
CA SER A 259 -16.28 -44.86 3.31
C SER A 259 -15.77 -45.75 4.44
N VAL A 260 -15.20 -45.17 5.51
CA VAL A 260 -14.74 -45.88 6.69
C VAL A 260 -15.94 -46.57 7.38
N PHE A 261 -17.03 -45.84 7.59
CA PHE A 261 -18.21 -46.36 8.25
C PHE A 261 -18.88 -47.48 7.43
N GLY A 262 -19.00 -47.30 6.10
CA GLY A 262 -19.53 -48.30 5.20
C GLY A 262 -18.67 -49.57 5.11
N MET A 263 -17.35 -49.43 5.20
CA MET A 263 -16.44 -50.60 5.25
C MET A 263 -16.52 -51.37 6.57
N LEU A 264 -16.65 -50.64 7.74
CA LEU A 264 -16.70 -51.27 9.05
C LEU A 264 -18.08 -51.87 9.42
N PHE A 265 -19.17 -51.26 8.92
CA PHE A 265 -20.53 -51.61 9.28
C PHE A 265 -21.43 -51.79 8.04
N PRO A 266 -21.08 -52.68 7.06
CA PRO A 266 -21.81 -52.85 5.82
C PRO A 266 -23.27 -53.24 6.03
N ASP A 267 -23.58 -53.94 7.10
CA ASP A 267 -24.96 -54.42 7.40
C ASP A 267 -25.92 -53.31 7.81
N VAL A 268 -25.42 -52.17 8.23
CA VAL A 268 -26.24 -51.00 8.60
C VAL A 268 -26.78 -50.27 7.35
N PHE A 269 -26.13 -50.46 6.20
CA PHE A 269 -26.48 -49.76 4.97
C PHE A 269 -27.56 -50.50 4.17
N PRO A 270 -28.54 -49.77 3.60
CA PRO A 270 -29.48 -50.32 2.63
C PRO A 270 -28.76 -50.99 1.45
N GLU A 271 -29.43 -51.96 0.80
CA GLU A 271 -28.89 -52.67 -0.37
C GLU A 271 -28.46 -51.70 -1.52
N GLN A 272 -29.13 -50.58 -1.64
CA GLN A 272 -28.84 -49.50 -2.61
C GLN A 272 -27.44 -48.86 -2.49
N PHE A 273 -26.77 -49.02 -1.34
CA PHE A 273 -25.39 -48.60 -1.15
C PHE A 273 -24.37 -49.73 -1.40
N LYS A 274 -24.85 -50.95 -1.62
CA LYS A 274 -24.00 -52.14 -1.76
C LYS A 274 -23.77 -52.47 -3.21
N THR A 275 -22.63 -53.07 -3.50
CA THR A 275 -22.28 -53.67 -4.79
C THR A 275 -22.91 -55.06 -4.86
N GLU A 276 -22.89 -55.68 -6.03
CA GLU A 276 -23.33 -57.08 -6.22
C GLU A 276 -22.61 -58.07 -5.29
N SER A 277 -21.39 -57.76 -4.85
CA SER A 277 -20.63 -58.51 -3.85
C SER A 277 -21.01 -58.28 -2.40
N GLY A 278 -22.02 -57.41 -2.10
CA GLY A 278 -22.46 -57.05 -0.75
C GLY A 278 -21.55 -56.03 -0.03
N ALA A 279 -20.50 -55.55 -0.66
CA ALA A 279 -19.65 -54.51 -0.14
C ALA A 279 -20.30 -53.13 -0.34
N VAL A 280 -20.15 -52.17 0.62
CA VAL A 280 -20.61 -50.79 0.44
C VAL A 280 -19.66 -50.03 -0.50
N HIS A 281 -20.23 -49.19 -1.38
CA HIS A 281 -19.44 -48.30 -2.23
C HIS A 281 -18.61 -47.34 -1.37
N VAL A 282 -17.31 -47.33 -1.60
CA VAL A 282 -16.36 -46.45 -0.89
C VAL A 282 -15.95 -45.31 -1.80
N TYR A 283 -15.57 -44.15 -1.22
CA TYR A 283 -15.21 -42.90 -1.91
C TYR A 283 -13.86 -42.39 -1.44
N PHE A 284 -12.92 -43.35 -1.10
CA PHE A 284 -11.55 -42.96 -0.71
C PHE A 284 -10.81 -42.28 -1.86
N GLU A 285 -11.06 -42.69 -3.11
CA GLU A 285 -10.52 -42.08 -4.31
C GLU A 285 -11.01 -40.64 -4.44
N ALA A 286 -12.31 -40.38 -4.26
CA ALA A 286 -12.87 -39.04 -4.34
C ALA A 286 -12.24 -38.13 -3.27
N ALA A 287 -12.22 -38.57 -2.01
CA ALA A 287 -11.61 -37.81 -0.91
C ALA A 287 -10.13 -37.49 -1.15
N THR A 288 -9.32 -38.48 -1.54
CA THR A 288 -7.87 -38.31 -1.72
C THR A 288 -7.53 -37.52 -2.96
N VAL A 289 -8.24 -37.71 -4.09
CA VAL A 289 -8.05 -36.93 -5.33
C VAL A 289 -8.41 -35.46 -5.10
N ILE A 290 -9.55 -35.17 -4.43
CA ILE A 290 -9.97 -33.82 -4.11
C ILE A 290 -8.89 -33.11 -3.28
N LEU A 291 -8.46 -33.74 -2.18
CA LEU A 291 -7.43 -33.18 -1.28
C LEU A 291 -6.10 -32.96 -2.00
N THR A 292 -5.70 -33.89 -2.88
CA THR A 292 -4.46 -33.78 -3.66
C THR A 292 -4.54 -32.66 -4.71
N LEU A 293 -5.67 -32.51 -5.40
CA LEU A 293 -5.88 -31.43 -6.36
C LEU A 293 -5.99 -30.04 -5.68
N VAL A 294 -6.60 -29.98 -4.50
CA VAL A 294 -6.60 -28.73 -3.70
C VAL A 294 -5.17 -28.40 -3.24
N LEU A 295 -4.40 -29.39 -2.83
CA LEU A 295 -2.98 -29.20 -2.47
C LEU A 295 -2.16 -28.74 -3.68
N LEU A 296 -2.44 -29.26 -4.89
CA LEU A 296 -1.85 -28.75 -6.14
C LEU A 296 -2.20 -27.28 -6.35
N GLY A 297 -3.47 -26.89 -6.13
CA GLY A 297 -3.90 -25.49 -6.19
C GLY A 297 -3.09 -24.61 -5.25
N GLN A 298 -2.92 -25.01 -3.97
CA GLN A 298 -2.11 -24.29 -2.98
C GLN A 298 -0.62 -24.22 -3.36
N LEU A 299 -0.09 -25.29 -3.96
CA LEU A 299 1.30 -25.31 -4.47
C LEU A 299 1.51 -24.31 -5.61
N LEU A 300 0.57 -24.28 -6.58
CA LEU A 300 0.61 -23.31 -7.69
C LEU A 300 0.45 -21.87 -7.20
N GLU A 301 -0.38 -21.66 -6.20
CA GLU A 301 -0.55 -20.38 -5.50
C GLU A 301 0.77 -19.93 -4.86
N ALA A 302 1.40 -20.77 -4.02
CA ALA A 302 2.68 -20.47 -3.40
C ALA A 302 3.79 -20.17 -4.43
N ARG A 303 3.82 -20.91 -5.54
CA ARG A 303 4.74 -20.67 -6.66
C ARG A 303 4.46 -19.33 -7.36
N ALA A 304 3.19 -18.96 -7.52
CA ALA A 304 2.79 -17.71 -8.14
C ALA A 304 3.19 -16.51 -7.25
N HIS A 305 2.94 -16.58 -5.95
CA HIS A 305 3.40 -15.58 -4.99
C HIS A 305 4.91 -15.38 -5.04
N SER A 306 5.70 -16.45 -4.97
CA SER A 306 7.16 -16.38 -5.05
C SER A 306 7.66 -15.75 -6.37
N LYS A 307 6.98 -16.01 -7.49
CA LYS A 307 7.30 -15.37 -8.78
C LYS A 307 6.83 -13.91 -8.84
N THR A 308 5.75 -13.55 -8.17
CA THR A 308 5.18 -12.21 -8.23
C THR A 308 6.02 -11.21 -7.42
N ASN A 309 6.65 -11.65 -6.32
CA ASN A 309 7.64 -10.87 -5.57
C ASN A 309 8.97 -10.65 -6.33
N SER A 310 9.08 -11.10 -7.59
CA SER A 310 10.31 -10.90 -8.37
C SER A 310 10.64 -9.43 -8.61
N ALA A 311 9.65 -8.52 -8.66
CA ALA A 311 9.89 -7.09 -8.80
C ALA A 311 10.61 -6.51 -7.57
N VAL A 312 10.17 -6.87 -6.37
CA VAL A 312 10.86 -6.50 -5.11
C VAL A 312 12.26 -7.13 -5.06
N LYS A 313 12.39 -8.40 -5.48
CA LYS A 313 13.70 -9.08 -5.55
C LYS A 313 14.65 -8.43 -6.55
N GLU A 314 14.15 -7.90 -7.65
CA GLU A 314 14.94 -7.14 -8.63
C GLU A 314 15.42 -5.82 -8.03
N LEU A 315 14.55 -5.10 -7.30
CA LEU A 315 14.93 -3.89 -6.57
C LEU A 315 15.96 -4.18 -5.47
N LEU A 316 15.77 -5.23 -4.68
CA LEU A 316 16.74 -5.65 -3.65
C LEU A 316 18.13 -6.01 -4.23
N LYS A 317 18.18 -6.54 -5.46
CA LYS A 317 19.46 -6.80 -6.14
C LYS A 317 20.18 -5.52 -6.55
N LEU A 318 19.51 -4.36 -6.59
CA LEU A 318 20.16 -3.08 -6.90
C LEU A 318 21.00 -2.59 -5.74
N ALA A 319 20.62 -2.88 -4.50
CA ALA A 319 21.39 -2.51 -3.33
C ALA A 319 22.78 -3.18 -3.36
N PRO A 320 23.89 -2.41 -3.31
CA PRO A 320 25.21 -2.99 -3.16
C PRO A 320 25.41 -3.48 -1.72
N ASN A 321 26.28 -4.44 -1.52
CA ASN A 321 26.62 -4.97 -0.20
C ASN A 321 27.85 -4.29 0.42
N LYS A 322 28.66 -3.61 -0.39
CA LYS A 322 29.93 -2.99 -0.03
C LYS A 322 30.11 -1.64 -0.72
N ALA A 323 30.92 -0.79 -0.14
CA ALA A 323 31.32 0.51 -0.69
C ALA A 323 32.78 0.79 -0.41
N ILE A 324 33.37 1.74 -1.15
CA ILE A 324 34.72 2.21 -0.94
C ILE A 324 34.65 3.56 -0.21
N LYS A 325 35.03 3.58 1.06
CA LYS A 325 35.08 4.78 1.90
C LYS A 325 36.51 5.34 1.89
N ILE A 326 36.64 6.65 1.83
CA ILE A 326 37.93 7.34 1.95
C ILE A 326 38.16 7.68 3.41
N ILE A 327 39.21 7.09 4.03
CA ILE A 327 39.62 7.33 5.43
C ILE A 327 41.08 7.80 5.39
N ASP A 328 41.33 8.99 5.87
CA ASP A 328 42.68 9.60 5.90
C ASP A 328 43.40 9.60 4.52
N GLY A 329 42.64 9.65 3.43
CA GLY A 329 43.14 9.64 2.05
C GLY A 329 43.35 8.26 1.44
N GLU A 330 43.10 7.17 2.17
CA GLU A 330 43.20 5.78 1.69
C GLU A 330 41.82 5.20 1.33
N GLU A 331 41.78 4.37 0.31
CA GLU A 331 40.56 3.63 -0.11
C GLU A 331 40.35 2.40 0.78
N VAL A 332 39.30 2.35 1.56
CA VAL A 332 38.94 1.21 2.42
C VAL A 332 37.60 0.65 1.98
N GLU A 333 37.56 -0.67 1.70
CA GLU A 333 36.30 -1.36 1.41
C GLU A 333 35.57 -1.65 2.72
N VAL A 334 34.33 -1.11 2.86
CA VAL A 334 33.48 -1.25 4.06
C VAL A 334 32.15 -1.89 3.69
N SER A 335 31.45 -2.48 4.68
CA SER A 335 30.06 -2.90 4.51
C SER A 335 29.16 -1.68 4.32
N ILE A 336 28.06 -1.85 3.58
CA ILE A 336 27.06 -0.79 3.41
C ILE A 336 26.48 -0.31 4.75
N ASP A 337 26.38 -1.22 5.72
CA ASP A 337 25.83 -0.95 7.05
C ASP A 337 26.80 -0.14 7.95
N GLU A 338 28.06 0.02 7.53
CA GLU A 338 29.10 0.79 8.24
C GLU A 338 29.25 2.22 7.71
N ILE A 339 28.42 2.60 6.71
CA ILE A 339 28.44 3.96 6.16
C ILE A 339 27.62 4.88 7.05
N GLU A 340 28.23 6.01 7.43
CA GLU A 340 27.60 7.05 8.23
C GLU A 340 27.33 8.31 7.40
N LEU A 341 26.46 9.19 7.93
CA LEU A 341 26.19 10.50 7.31
C LEU A 341 27.49 11.31 7.19
N ASN A 342 27.65 11.98 6.07
CA ASN A 342 28.81 12.78 5.68
C ASN A 342 30.08 11.99 5.31
N ASP A 343 30.05 10.66 5.26
CA ASP A 343 31.16 9.88 4.75
C ASP A 343 31.45 10.21 3.28
N ILE A 344 32.75 10.23 2.93
CA ILE A 344 33.19 10.39 1.56
C ILE A 344 33.41 9.00 0.94
N LEU A 345 32.67 8.74 -0.14
CA LEU A 345 32.69 7.46 -0.83
C LEU A 345 33.19 7.62 -2.25
N LYS A 346 33.98 6.66 -2.72
CA LYS A 346 34.42 6.58 -4.12
C LYS A 346 33.58 5.58 -4.88
N VAL A 347 33.03 6.00 -6.03
CA VAL A 347 32.25 5.13 -6.93
C VAL A 347 32.99 4.97 -8.24
N LYS A 348 33.37 3.73 -8.59
CA LYS A 348 34.10 3.43 -9.83
C LYS A 348 33.14 3.19 -11.00
N PRO A 349 33.60 3.27 -12.27
CA PRO A 349 32.79 2.97 -13.42
C PRO A 349 32.20 1.56 -13.37
N GLY A 350 30.88 1.44 -13.61
CA GLY A 350 30.15 0.19 -13.54
C GLY A 350 29.69 -0.21 -12.15
N ASP A 351 30.13 0.48 -11.10
CA ASP A 351 29.69 0.22 -9.73
C ASP A 351 28.29 0.79 -9.50
N LYS A 352 27.55 0.17 -8.60
CA LYS A 352 26.30 0.72 -8.08
C LYS A 352 26.59 1.77 -7.01
N ILE A 353 25.80 2.84 -7.04
CA ILE A 353 25.88 3.91 -6.03
C ILE A 353 25.40 3.34 -4.68
N PRO A 354 26.23 3.44 -3.61
CA PRO A 354 25.97 2.73 -2.37
C PRO A 354 24.82 3.32 -1.54
N VAL A 355 24.77 4.65 -1.39
CA VAL A 355 23.78 5.39 -0.60
C VAL A 355 23.38 6.66 -1.34
N ASP A 356 22.36 7.38 -0.87
CA ASP A 356 22.01 8.67 -1.47
C ASP A 356 23.00 9.75 -1.00
N GLY A 357 23.38 10.64 -1.90
CA GLY A 357 24.32 11.70 -1.60
C GLY A 357 24.51 12.69 -2.72
N VAL A 358 25.56 13.49 -2.61
CA VAL A 358 25.93 14.56 -3.54
C VAL A 358 27.35 14.32 -4.05
N ILE A 359 27.59 14.54 -5.34
CA ILE A 359 28.92 14.47 -5.93
C ILE A 359 29.76 15.63 -5.41
N THR A 360 30.89 15.31 -4.77
CA THR A 360 31.83 16.31 -4.26
C THR A 360 32.97 16.58 -5.23
N GLU A 361 33.36 15.59 -6.04
CA GLU A 361 34.44 15.71 -7.04
C GLU A 361 34.21 14.75 -8.21
N GLY A 362 34.40 15.23 -9.43
CA GLY A 362 34.26 14.47 -10.66
C GLY A 362 32.94 14.74 -11.39
N GLU A 363 32.84 14.17 -12.57
CA GLU A 363 31.64 14.16 -13.42
C GLU A 363 31.47 12.78 -14.05
N THR A 364 30.25 12.37 -14.30
CA THR A 364 29.95 11.05 -14.87
C THR A 364 28.56 10.99 -15.50
N THR A 365 28.27 9.89 -16.20
CA THR A 365 26.91 9.54 -16.61
C THR A 365 26.37 8.47 -15.65
N ILE A 366 25.10 8.59 -15.23
CA ILE A 366 24.46 7.63 -14.32
C ILE A 366 23.24 7.01 -15.01
N ASP A 367 23.20 5.69 -15.01
CA ASP A 367 22.00 4.94 -15.44
C ASP A 367 21.04 4.83 -14.26
N GLU A 368 19.96 5.61 -14.32
CA GLU A 368 18.87 5.65 -13.34
C GLU A 368 17.65 4.82 -13.79
N SER A 369 17.77 4.07 -14.91
CA SER A 369 16.64 3.38 -15.56
C SER A 369 15.90 2.38 -14.67
N MET A 370 16.59 1.76 -13.75
CA MET A 370 16.00 0.78 -12.82
C MET A 370 15.10 1.41 -11.75
N ILE A 371 15.26 2.71 -11.48
CA ILE A 371 14.47 3.46 -10.49
C ILE A 371 13.45 4.36 -11.19
N THR A 372 13.86 5.07 -12.23
CA THR A 372 13.02 6.03 -12.96
C THR A 372 12.22 5.41 -14.11
N GLY A 373 12.66 4.27 -14.62
CA GLY A 373 12.10 3.62 -15.81
C GLY A 373 12.48 4.29 -17.13
N GLU A 374 13.47 5.21 -17.13
CA GLU A 374 13.92 5.94 -18.33
C GLU A 374 15.24 5.33 -18.84
N PRO A 375 15.32 4.91 -20.11
CA PRO A 375 16.49 4.17 -20.60
C PRO A 375 17.71 5.05 -20.93
N ILE A 376 17.59 6.37 -20.84
CA ILE A 376 18.66 7.30 -21.19
C ILE A 376 19.46 7.68 -19.94
N PRO A 377 20.79 7.40 -19.88
CA PRO A 377 21.64 7.82 -18.77
C PRO A 377 21.68 9.36 -18.63
N VAL A 378 21.78 9.83 -17.38
CA VAL A 378 21.80 11.27 -17.03
C VAL A 378 23.22 11.70 -16.72
N ASN A 379 23.66 12.83 -17.28
CA ASN A 379 24.95 13.43 -16.93
C ASN A 379 24.85 14.07 -15.55
N LYS A 380 25.82 13.82 -14.68
CA LYS A 380 25.94 14.35 -13.33
C LYS A 380 27.31 14.96 -13.14
N SER A 381 27.35 16.08 -12.44
CA SER A 381 28.54 16.88 -12.15
C SER A 381 28.61 17.18 -10.64
N GLN A 382 29.62 17.90 -10.21
CA GLN A 382 29.76 18.36 -8.83
C GLN A 382 28.49 19.09 -8.36
N GLU A 383 28.07 18.85 -7.13
CA GLU A 383 26.84 19.31 -6.47
C GLU A 383 25.54 18.65 -6.96
N ASP A 384 25.59 17.74 -7.93
CA ASP A 384 24.41 16.96 -8.33
C ASP A 384 24.13 15.81 -7.37
N LYS A 385 22.84 15.57 -7.11
CA LYS A 385 22.38 14.46 -6.27
C LYS A 385 22.45 13.13 -7.02
N VAL A 386 22.84 12.09 -6.30
CA VAL A 386 22.91 10.72 -6.77
C VAL A 386 22.16 9.79 -5.80
N SER A 387 21.54 8.74 -6.34
CA SER A 387 20.66 7.86 -5.58
C SER A 387 21.20 6.43 -5.51
N SER A 388 21.03 5.81 -4.37
CA SER A 388 21.41 4.42 -4.09
C SER A 388 20.81 3.46 -5.13
N GLY A 389 21.58 2.47 -5.58
CA GLY A 389 21.14 1.43 -6.50
C GLY A 389 21.16 1.81 -7.98
N THR A 390 21.46 3.07 -8.35
CA THR A 390 21.75 3.48 -9.72
C THR A 390 23.15 3.07 -10.11
N ILE A 391 23.46 3.02 -11.41
CA ILE A 391 24.75 2.49 -11.91
C ILE A 391 25.61 3.63 -12.46
N ASN A 392 26.83 3.73 -11.96
CA ASN A 392 27.82 4.68 -12.47
C ASN A 392 28.29 4.26 -13.87
N GLY A 393 28.33 5.21 -14.80
CA GLY A 393 28.71 4.95 -16.20
C GLY A 393 30.23 4.86 -16.39
N ASN A 394 30.85 5.98 -16.84
CA ASN A 394 32.16 5.95 -17.50
C ASN A 394 33.32 6.57 -16.70
N GLN A 395 33.06 7.31 -15.64
CA GLN A 395 34.12 7.98 -14.85
C GLN A 395 33.96 7.73 -13.36
N SER A 396 35.08 7.66 -12.63
CA SER A 396 35.03 7.59 -11.16
C SER A 396 34.73 8.97 -10.59
N PHE A 397 33.96 9.01 -9.50
CA PHE A 397 33.67 10.24 -8.77
C PHE A 397 33.72 10.00 -7.26
N LEU A 398 33.86 11.10 -6.51
CA LEU A 398 33.68 11.11 -5.05
C LEU A 398 32.29 11.67 -4.71
N MET A 399 31.64 11.08 -3.76
CA MET A 399 30.37 11.53 -3.22
C MET A 399 30.38 11.62 -1.71
N LYS A 400 29.56 12.52 -1.19
CA LYS A 400 29.28 12.65 0.24
C LYS A 400 27.93 12.00 0.55
N ALA A 401 27.88 11.12 1.55
CA ALA A 401 26.66 10.45 1.97
C ALA A 401 25.71 11.44 2.68
N GLU A 402 24.46 11.58 2.18
CA GLU A 402 23.41 12.43 2.78
C GLU A 402 22.29 11.61 3.42
N LYS A 403 21.98 10.42 2.88
CA LYS A 403 20.99 9.49 3.45
C LYS A 403 21.58 8.08 3.45
N VAL A 404 21.44 7.35 4.55
CA VAL A 404 22.01 6.02 4.73
C VAL A 404 20.96 5.02 5.25
N GLY A 405 21.19 3.73 5.08
CA GLY A 405 20.34 2.67 5.61
C GLY A 405 18.88 2.72 5.09
N SER A 406 17.92 2.79 6.02
CA SER A 406 16.48 2.84 5.73
C SER A 406 16.03 4.11 5.01
N ASP A 407 16.79 5.20 5.15
CA ASP A 407 16.41 6.52 4.66
C ASP A 407 16.77 6.75 3.19
N THR A 408 17.54 5.82 2.59
CA THR A 408 17.85 5.88 1.15
C THR A 408 16.60 5.73 0.29
N LEU A 409 16.55 6.40 -0.87
CA LEU A 409 15.43 6.33 -1.81
C LEU A 409 15.12 4.89 -2.20
N LEU A 410 16.14 4.06 -2.45
CA LEU A 410 15.94 2.65 -2.79
C LEU A 410 15.25 1.88 -1.65
N SER A 411 15.66 2.08 -0.39
CA SER A 411 15.03 1.47 0.77
C SER A 411 13.59 1.91 0.92
N GLN A 412 13.29 3.20 0.77
CA GLN A 412 11.93 3.74 0.80
C GLN A 412 11.05 3.15 -0.31
N ILE A 413 11.58 2.99 -1.53
CA ILE A 413 10.87 2.33 -2.65
C ILE A 413 10.53 0.88 -2.27
N ILE A 414 11.47 0.12 -1.73
CA ILE A 414 11.28 -1.26 -1.31
C ILE A 414 10.18 -1.36 -0.23
N HIS A 415 10.21 -0.49 0.78
CA HIS A 415 9.19 -0.42 1.82
C HIS A 415 7.80 -0.10 1.24
N MET A 416 7.68 0.95 0.42
CA MET A 416 6.41 1.31 -0.21
C MET A 416 5.83 0.17 -1.07
N VAL A 417 6.66 -0.53 -1.85
CA VAL A 417 6.21 -1.67 -2.67
C VAL A 417 5.76 -2.84 -1.80
N ASN A 418 6.44 -3.12 -0.71
CA ASN A 418 6.06 -4.16 0.25
C ASN A 418 4.72 -3.84 0.92
N ASP A 419 4.54 -2.63 1.42
CA ASP A 419 3.31 -2.18 2.09
C ASP A 419 2.12 -2.17 1.13
N ALA A 420 2.31 -1.64 -0.08
CA ALA A 420 1.28 -1.63 -1.11
C ALA A 420 0.85 -3.05 -1.52
N SER A 421 1.82 -3.97 -1.64
CA SER A 421 1.56 -5.36 -2.02
C SER A 421 0.72 -6.13 -0.99
N ARG A 422 0.74 -5.68 0.28
CA ARG A 422 0.00 -6.27 1.40
C ARG A 422 -1.30 -5.53 1.71
N SER A 423 -1.48 -4.33 1.19
CA SER A 423 -2.67 -3.53 1.43
C SER A 423 -3.89 -4.12 0.73
N ARG A 424 -5.09 -3.86 1.29
CA ARG A 424 -6.36 -4.33 0.74
C ARG A 424 -7.02 -3.26 -0.11
N ALA A 425 -7.48 -3.65 -1.29
CA ALA A 425 -8.37 -2.80 -2.08
C ALA A 425 -9.82 -2.89 -1.55
N PRO A 426 -10.60 -1.79 -1.56
CA PRO A 426 -12.02 -1.80 -1.16
C PRO A 426 -12.85 -2.87 -1.88
N ILE A 427 -12.55 -3.16 -3.16
CA ILE A 427 -13.23 -4.20 -3.94
C ILE A 427 -13.04 -5.61 -3.34
N GLN A 428 -11.95 -5.85 -2.60
CA GLN A 428 -11.71 -7.12 -1.90
C GLN A 428 -12.70 -7.35 -0.76
N ASN A 429 -13.06 -6.29 -0.02
CA ASN A 429 -14.06 -6.37 1.04
C ASN A 429 -15.43 -6.80 0.52
N LEU A 430 -15.77 -6.41 -0.72
CA LEU A 430 -17.00 -6.86 -1.38
C LEU A 430 -16.93 -8.37 -1.71
N ALA A 431 -15.79 -8.84 -2.23
CA ALA A 431 -15.58 -10.26 -2.53
C ALA A 431 -15.67 -11.13 -1.26
N ASP A 432 -15.11 -10.64 -0.13
CA ASP A 432 -15.15 -11.34 1.16
C ASP A 432 -16.58 -11.43 1.71
N LYS A 433 -17.38 -10.36 1.60
CA LYS A 433 -18.80 -10.37 1.97
C LYS A 433 -19.60 -11.37 1.13
N VAL A 434 -19.38 -11.39 -0.19
CA VAL A 434 -20.04 -12.35 -1.10
C VAL A 434 -19.69 -13.78 -0.68
N SER A 435 -18.42 -14.08 -0.37
CA SER A 435 -17.99 -15.41 0.09
C SER A 435 -18.68 -15.83 1.39
N GLY A 436 -18.86 -14.91 2.33
CA GLY A 436 -19.52 -15.18 3.62
C GLY A 436 -20.98 -15.65 3.49
N TYR A 437 -21.71 -15.11 2.51
CA TYR A 437 -23.07 -15.58 2.19
C TYR A 437 -23.09 -16.82 1.30
N PHE A 438 -22.11 -16.95 0.41
CA PHE A 438 -22.05 -18.00 -0.58
C PHE A 438 -21.92 -19.39 0.04
N VAL A 439 -21.06 -19.56 1.05
CA VAL A 439 -20.81 -20.87 1.69
C VAL A 439 -22.08 -21.46 2.33
N PRO A 440 -22.84 -20.76 3.19
CA PRO A 440 -24.10 -21.26 3.72
C PRO A 440 -25.13 -21.62 2.63
N VAL A 441 -25.22 -20.80 1.58
CA VAL A 441 -26.16 -21.06 0.46
C VAL A 441 -25.78 -22.36 -0.26
N VAL A 442 -24.50 -22.58 -0.50
CA VAL A 442 -24.02 -23.81 -1.14
C VAL A 442 -24.28 -25.05 -0.29
N VAL A 443 -24.04 -24.96 1.03
CA VAL A 443 -24.38 -26.08 1.95
C VAL A 443 -25.86 -26.38 1.88
N LEU A 444 -26.72 -25.36 1.86
CA LEU A 444 -28.15 -25.54 1.71
C LEU A 444 -28.52 -26.20 0.36
N ILE A 445 -27.91 -25.75 -0.77
CA ILE A 445 -28.10 -26.35 -2.08
C ILE A 445 -27.66 -27.83 -2.07
N SER A 446 -26.54 -28.16 -1.44
CA SER A 446 -26.07 -29.54 -1.30
C SER A 446 -27.08 -30.42 -0.54
N ILE A 447 -27.64 -29.92 0.56
CA ILE A 447 -28.70 -30.63 1.32
C ILE A 447 -29.95 -30.81 0.47
N ILE A 448 -30.42 -29.78 -0.24
CA ILE A 448 -31.58 -29.86 -1.16
C ILE A 448 -31.28 -30.88 -2.27
N THR A 449 -30.07 -30.85 -2.85
CA THR A 449 -29.65 -31.82 -3.87
C THR A 449 -29.74 -33.24 -3.33
N PHE A 450 -29.21 -33.51 -2.13
CA PHE A 450 -29.32 -34.82 -1.49
C PHE A 450 -30.78 -35.26 -1.35
N ILE A 451 -31.68 -34.40 -0.84
CA ILE A 451 -33.08 -34.70 -0.62
C ILE A 451 -33.80 -34.96 -1.99
N VAL A 452 -33.60 -34.13 -2.97
CA VAL A 452 -34.23 -34.26 -4.31
C VAL A 452 -33.82 -35.58 -4.95
N TRP A 453 -32.51 -35.90 -4.97
CA TRP A 453 -32.03 -37.15 -5.53
C TRP A 453 -32.46 -38.37 -4.70
N SER A 454 -32.65 -38.27 -3.38
CA SER A 454 -33.17 -39.34 -2.54
C SER A 454 -34.64 -39.65 -2.82
N ILE A 455 -35.41 -38.71 -3.40
CA ILE A 455 -36.85 -38.90 -3.70
C ILE A 455 -37.06 -39.29 -5.16
N TRP A 456 -36.37 -38.68 -6.12
CA TRP A 456 -36.60 -38.80 -7.57
C TRP A 456 -35.42 -39.39 -8.34
N GLY A 457 -34.32 -39.75 -7.69
CA GLY A 457 -33.15 -40.32 -8.34
C GLY A 457 -33.39 -41.75 -8.86
N PRO A 458 -32.61 -42.23 -9.86
CA PRO A 458 -32.58 -43.63 -10.26
C PRO A 458 -31.89 -44.51 -9.21
N GLU A 459 -32.16 -45.83 -9.30
CA GLU A 459 -31.44 -46.78 -8.45
C GLU A 459 -29.93 -46.87 -8.85
N PRO A 460 -29.02 -46.94 -7.91
CA PRO A 460 -29.17 -46.85 -6.44
C PRO A 460 -29.32 -45.38 -5.97
N VAL A 461 -30.51 -45.01 -5.51
CA VAL A 461 -30.95 -43.63 -5.22
C VAL A 461 -30.01 -42.86 -4.28
N TYR A 462 -29.63 -43.47 -3.17
CA TYR A 462 -28.82 -42.79 -2.16
C TYR A 462 -27.35 -42.61 -2.57
N VAL A 463 -26.83 -43.46 -3.44
CA VAL A 463 -25.47 -43.32 -4.01
C VAL A 463 -25.45 -42.04 -4.89
N TYR A 464 -26.42 -41.88 -5.79
CA TYR A 464 -26.55 -40.67 -6.61
C TYR A 464 -26.79 -39.42 -5.76
N ALA A 465 -27.62 -39.50 -4.72
CA ALA A 465 -27.90 -38.40 -3.81
C ALA A 465 -26.63 -37.93 -3.10
N PHE A 466 -25.82 -38.86 -2.59
CA PHE A 466 -24.59 -38.58 -1.87
C PHE A 466 -23.50 -38.02 -2.79
N VAL A 467 -23.27 -38.62 -3.93
CA VAL A 467 -22.25 -38.20 -4.89
C VAL A 467 -22.55 -36.80 -5.44
N ASN A 468 -23.80 -36.52 -5.81
CA ASN A 468 -24.17 -35.20 -6.32
C ASN A 468 -24.11 -34.12 -5.23
N ALA A 469 -24.50 -34.42 -4.00
CA ALA A 469 -24.38 -33.50 -2.87
C ALA A 469 -22.91 -33.11 -2.57
N ILE A 470 -22.02 -34.10 -2.59
CA ILE A 470 -20.57 -33.87 -2.46
C ILE A 470 -20.03 -33.09 -3.65
N ALA A 471 -20.43 -33.42 -4.89
CA ALA A 471 -20.00 -32.70 -6.09
C ALA A 471 -20.37 -31.21 -6.01
N VAL A 472 -21.56 -30.87 -5.48
CA VAL A 472 -22.01 -29.47 -5.24
C VAL A 472 -21.09 -28.78 -4.24
N LEU A 473 -20.77 -29.41 -3.11
CA LEU A 473 -19.87 -28.82 -2.12
C LEU A 473 -18.48 -28.51 -2.68
N ILE A 474 -17.98 -29.38 -3.54
CA ILE A 474 -16.63 -29.28 -4.10
C ILE A 474 -16.56 -28.22 -5.19
N ILE A 475 -17.45 -28.28 -6.20
CA ILE A 475 -17.42 -27.34 -7.34
C ILE A 475 -17.68 -25.91 -6.89
N ALA A 476 -18.37 -25.72 -5.78
CA ALA A 476 -18.68 -24.41 -5.24
C ALA A 476 -17.54 -23.76 -4.46
N CYS A 477 -16.37 -24.42 -4.31
CA CYS A 477 -15.23 -23.83 -3.63
C CYS A 477 -14.77 -22.54 -4.33
N PRO A 478 -14.85 -21.35 -3.73
CA PRO A 478 -14.42 -20.09 -4.34
C PRO A 478 -12.90 -19.88 -4.19
N CYS A 479 -12.08 -20.93 -4.45
CA CYS A 479 -10.64 -20.93 -4.21
C CYS A 479 -9.92 -19.77 -4.93
N ALA A 480 -10.31 -19.50 -6.19
CA ALA A 480 -9.72 -18.45 -7.02
C ALA A 480 -10.14 -17.03 -6.60
N LEU A 481 -11.25 -16.86 -5.86
CA LEU A 481 -11.77 -15.56 -5.46
C LEU A 481 -10.83 -14.85 -4.50
N GLY A 482 -10.25 -15.58 -3.54
CA GLY A 482 -9.28 -15.04 -2.58
C GLY A 482 -7.98 -14.55 -3.23
N LEU A 483 -7.63 -15.07 -4.42
CA LEU A 483 -6.41 -14.73 -5.17
C LEU A 483 -6.63 -13.60 -6.20
N ALA A 484 -7.86 -13.36 -6.62
CA ALA A 484 -8.20 -12.50 -7.75
C ALA A 484 -7.67 -11.07 -7.58
N THR A 485 -7.80 -10.49 -6.40
CA THR A 485 -7.38 -9.12 -6.09
C THR A 485 -5.90 -9.04 -5.69
N PRO A 486 -5.40 -9.79 -4.68
CA PRO A 486 -4.01 -9.65 -4.23
C PRO A 486 -2.98 -9.88 -5.33
N MET A 487 -3.18 -10.89 -6.17
CA MET A 487 -2.27 -11.20 -7.27
C MET A 487 -2.18 -10.07 -8.30
N SER A 488 -3.32 -9.46 -8.65
CA SER A 488 -3.35 -8.34 -9.61
C SER A 488 -2.72 -7.08 -9.05
N VAL A 489 -2.98 -6.78 -7.75
CA VAL A 489 -2.39 -5.63 -7.04
C VAL A 489 -0.88 -5.79 -6.95
N MET A 490 -0.39 -6.94 -6.49
CA MET A 490 1.04 -7.21 -6.33
C MET A 490 1.81 -7.08 -7.65
N VAL A 491 1.28 -7.66 -8.74
CA VAL A 491 1.89 -7.50 -10.09
C VAL A 491 1.83 -6.05 -10.54
N GLY A 492 0.72 -5.36 -10.30
CA GLY A 492 0.52 -3.96 -10.67
C GLY A 492 1.48 -3.02 -9.92
N VAL A 493 1.57 -3.14 -8.61
CA VAL A 493 2.47 -2.32 -7.78
C VAL A 493 3.92 -2.53 -8.18
N GLY A 494 4.35 -3.80 -8.36
CA GLY A 494 5.70 -4.10 -8.82
C GLY A 494 6.01 -3.49 -10.19
N LYS A 495 5.04 -3.52 -11.12
CA LYS A 495 5.19 -2.88 -12.43
C LYS A 495 5.20 -1.36 -12.35
N GLY A 496 4.41 -0.77 -11.45
CA GLY A 496 4.43 0.67 -11.17
C GLY A 496 5.82 1.13 -10.73
N ALA A 497 6.39 0.44 -9.74
CA ALA A 497 7.72 0.74 -9.21
C ALA A 497 8.81 0.68 -10.30
N GLN A 498 8.81 -0.33 -11.17
CA GLN A 498 9.72 -0.44 -12.31
C GLN A 498 9.57 0.69 -13.34
N ASN A 499 8.46 1.43 -13.31
CA ASN A 499 8.18 2.55 -14.21
C ASN A 499 8.22 3.91 -13.49
N GLY A 500 8.80 3.97 -12.28
CA GLY A 500 8.91 5.20 -11.49
C GLY A 500 7.60 5.70 -10.88
N VAL A 501 6.58 4.83 -10.78
CA VAL A 501 5.28 5.12 -10.15
C VAL A 501 5.16 4.29 -8.88
N LEU A 502 5.40 4.91 -7.74
CA LEU A 502 5.31 4.27 -6.44
C LEU A 502 3.90 4.40 -5.87
N ILE A 503 3.32 3.30 -5.48
CA ILE A 503 1.94 3.22 -4.99
C ILE A 503 1.99 2.82 -3.52
N LYS A 504 1.39 3.62 -2.65
CA LYS A 504 1.42 3.42 -1.19
C LYS A 504 0.48 2.30 -0.72
N ASN A 505 -0.66 2.12 -1.41
CA ASN A 505 -1.64 1.10 -1.08
C ASN A 505 -2.52 0.72 -2.28
N ALA A 506 -3.25 -0.40 -2.15
CA ALA A 506 -4.16 -0.89 -3.21
C ALA A 506 -5.38 0.01 -3.42
N GLU A 507 -5.79 0.77 -2.40
CA GLU A 507 -6.89 1.74 -2.48
C GLU A 507 -6.55 2.86 -3.48
N ALA A 508 -5.28 3.30 -3.53
CA ALA A 508 -4.82 4.28 -4.48
C ALA A 508 -5.07 3.85 -5.94
N LEU A 509 -4.85 2.55 -6.26
CA LEU A 509 -5.15 2.01 -7.58
C LEU A 509 -6.65 2.04 -7.89
N GLU A 510 -7.51 1.66 -6.94
CA GLU A 510 -8.95 1.67 -7.15
C GLU A 510 -9.51 3.09 -7.30
N LYS A 511 -9.06 4.04 -6.47
CA LYS A 511 -9.48 5.44 -6.55
C LYS A 511 -8.95 6.10 -7.83
N MET A 512 -7.68 5.87 -8.20
CA MET A 512 -7.09 6.41 -9.44
C MET A 512 -7.82 5.92 -10.71
N ASP A 513 -8.36 4.70 -10.73
CA ASP A 513 -9.21 4.21 -11.82
C ASP A 513 -10.46 5.09 -12.01
N LYS A 514 -11.01 5.65 -10.92
CA LYS A 514 -12.23 6.45 -10.89
C LYS A 514 -12.00 7.95 -11.08
N VAL A 515 -10.76 8.44 -10.94
CA VAL A 515 -10.43 9.88 -11.07
C VAL A 515 -10.95 10.44 -12.39
N ASN A 516 -11.71 11.54 -12.29
CA ASN A 516 -12.25 12.31 -13.41
C ASN A 516 -11.78 13.77 -13.41
N THR A 517 -11.18 14.25 -12.30
CA THR A 517 -10.66 15.60 -12.19
C THR A 517 -9.26 15.54 -11.56
N LEU A 518 -8.29 16.20 -12.19
CA LEU A 518 -6.93 16.33 -11.69
C LEU A 518 -6.63 17.79 -11.40
N ILE A 519 -6.32 18.07 -10.16
CA ILE A 519 -5.76 19.35 -9.74
C ILE A 519 -4.24 19.23 -9.82
N VAL A 520 -3.59 20.21 -10.41
CA VAL A 520 -2.12 20.29 -10.50
C VAL A 520 -1.64 21.62 -9.93
N ASP A 521 -0.63 21.57 -9.05
CA ASP A 521 0.10 22.78 -8.71
C ASP A 521 0.95 23.24 -9.90
N LYS A 522 1.25 24.52 -9.98
CA LYS A 522 2.11 25.05 -11.05
C LYS A 522 3.57 24.75 -10.79
N THR A 523 4.09 25.27 -9.68
CA THR A 523 5.52 25.30 -9.39
C THR A 523 6.05 23.90 -9.03
N GLY A 524 7.16 23.45 -9.63
CA GLY A 524 7.75 22.12 -9.40
C GLY A 524 6.93 20.95 -9.99
N THR A 525 5.65 21.16 -10.29
CA THR A 525 4.75 20.15 -10.86
C THR A 525 4.59 20.30 -12.37
N ILE A 526 3.99 21.40 -12.85
CA ILE A 526 3.90 21.74 -14.28
C ILE A 526 5.25 22.28 -14.78
N THR A 527 5.90 23.10 -13.96
CA THR A 527 7.18 23.76 -14.25
C THR A 527 8.34 23.01 -13.59
N GLU A 528 9.57 23.38 -13.92
CA GLU A 528 10.79 22.73 -13.39
C GLU A 528 10.99 22.98 -11.89
N GLY A 529 10.32 24.01 -11.31
CA GLY A 529 10.52 24.42 -9.92
C GLY A 529 11.89 25.06 -9.67
N LYS A 530 12.59 25.44 -10.74
CA LYS A 530 13.88 26.13 -10.71
C LYS A 530 13.72 27.50 -11.32
N PRO A 531 13.17 28.47 -10.57
CA PRO A 531 13.01 29.82 -11.08
C PRO A 531 14.36 30.41 -11.46
N THR A 532 14.39 31.13 -12.57
CA THR A 532 15.57 31.81 -13.07
C THR A 532 15.25 33.29 -13.30
N VAL A 533 16.19 34.17 -12.94
CA VAL A 533 16.06 35.60 -13.27
C VAL A 533 16.31 35.78 -14.75
N GLU A 534 15.35 36.37 -15.45
CA GLU A 534 15.47 36.69 -16.88
C GLU A 534 15.97 38.10 -17.11
N THR A 535 15.47 39.05 -16.31
CA THR A 535 15.92 40.46 -16.41
C THR A 535 15.70 41.20 -15.11
N VAL A 536 16.52 42.20 -14.86
CA VAL A 536 16.38 43.21 -13.82
C VAL A 536 16.30 44.56 -14.48
N GLY A 537 15.31 45.34 -14.07
CA GLY A 537 15.14 46.69 -14.70
C GLY A 537 15.03 47.77 -13.62
N ALA A 538 15.43 49.00 -14.04
CA ALA A 538 15.30 50.22 -13.23
C ALA A 538 14.18 51.10 -13.82
N PHE A 539 13.34 51.69 -12.97
CA PHE A 539 12.25 52.56 -13.40
C PHE A 539 12.61 54.03 -13.48
N ASN A 540 13.78 54.42 -12.96
CA ASN A 540 14.23 55.79 -12.99
C ASN A 540 15.74 55.85 -13.19
N ASP A 541 16.26 56.97 -13.67
CA ASP A 541 17.72 57.16 -13.90
C ASP A 541 18.52 57.35 -12.61
N ALA A 542 17.89 57.26 -11.41
CA ALA A 542 18.53 57.46 -10.12
C ALA A 542 19.38 56.26 -9.71
N LEU A 543 19.05 55.05 -10.20
CA LEU A 543 19.78 53.81 -9.94
C LEU A 543 20.02 53.08 -11.24
N SER A 544 21.21 52.54 -11.41
CA SER A 544 21.52 51.62 -12.50
C SER A 544 20.91 50.23 -12.24
N GLU A 545 20.69 49.43 -13.28
CA GLU A 545 20.23 48.02 -13.15
C GLU A 545 21.14 47.20 -12.24
N LYS A 546 22.45 47.50 -12.24
CA LYS A 546 23.43 46.86 -11.37
C LYS A 546 23.17 47.20 -9.88
N GLU A 547 22.80 48.43 -9.56
CA GLU A 547 22.48 48.84 -8.21
C GLU A 547 21.13 48.26 -7.77
N VAL A 548 20.13 48.22 -8.67
CA VAL A 548 18.85 47.53 -8.41
C VAL A 548 19.10 46.06 -8.09
N LEU A 549 19.90 45.35 -8.88
CA LEU A 549 20.30 43.97 -8.64
C LEU A 549 21.00 43.81 -7.28
N GLN A 550 21.89 44.74 -6.91
CA GLN A 550 22.64 44.74 -5.65
C GLN A 550 21.68 44.81 -4.46
N TYR A 551 20.67 45.69 -4.48
CA TYR A 551 19.64 45.74 -3.41
C TYR A 551 18.78 44.48 -3.36
N ILE A 552 18.36 43.96 -4.52
CA ILE A 552 17.54 42.71 -4.62
C ILE A 552 18.31 41.52 -4.01
N VAL A 553 19.56 41.34 -4.41
CA VAL A 553 20.41 40.23 -3.88
C VAL A 553 20.63 40.37 -2.39
N SER A 554 20.98 41.59 -1.94
CA SER A 554 21.25 41.85 -0.51
C SER A 554 20.03 41.60 0.38
N LEU A 555 18.82 41.92 -0.13
CA LEU A 555 17.57 41.67 0.57
C LEU A 555 17.30 40.17 0.64
N ASN A 556 17.48 39.46 -0.47
CA ASN A 556 17.13 38.04 -0.62
C ASN A 556 18.16 37.06 -0.01
N THR A 557 19.36 37.52 0.38
CA THR A 557 20.36 36.65 1.02
C THR A 557 19.86 36.01 2.32
N ASN A 558 18.89 36.63 3.00
CA ASN A 558 18.31 36.15 4.24
C ASN A 558 16.96 35.46 4.05
N SER A 559 16.52 35.20 2.81
CA SER A 559 15.22 34.58 2.51
C SER A 559 15.43 33.15 1.98
N GLU A 560 14.68 32.20 2.54
CA GLU A 560 14.66 30.79 2.08
C GLU A 560 13.69 30.55 0.91
N HIS A 561 13.07 31.58 0.36
CA HIS A 561 12.10 31.45 -0.72
C HIS A 561 12.81 31.07 -2.05
N PRO A 562 12.27 30.14 -2.89
CA PRO A 562 12.91 29.74 -4.15
C PRO A 562 13.18 30.92 -5.13
N LEU A 563 12.33 31.95 -5.15
CA LEU A 563 12.58 33.17 -5.93
C LEU A 563 13.78 33.97 -5.43
N ALA A 564 14.03 33.92 -4.11
CA ALA A 564 15.18 34.59 -3.51
C ALA A 564 16.49 33.88 -3.89
N GLU A 565 16.51 32.55 -3.84
CA GLU A 565 17.65 31.74 -4.29
C GLU A 565 18.02 32.04 -5.74
N ALA A 566 17.03 32.12 -6.64
CA ALA A 566 17.23 32.48 -8.03
C ALA A 566 17.92 33.85 -8.19
N THR A 567 17.49 34.85 -7.40
CA THR A 567 18.09 36.21 -7.47
C THR A 567 19.51 36.25 -6.91
N VAL A 568 19.78 35.50 -5.82
CA VAL A 568 21.11 35.39 -5.23
C VAL A 568 22.08 34.69 -6.18
N LYS A 569 21.66 33.63 -6.85
CA LYS A 569 22.43 32.92 -7.86
C LYS A 569 22.76 33.85 -9.04
N TYR A 570 21.76 34.53 -9.61
CA TYR A 570 21.93 35.48 -10.67
C TYR A 570 22.87 36.63 -10.28
N GLY A 571 22.78 37.11 -9.03
CA GLY A 571 23.69 38.13 -8.51
C GLY A 571 25.16 37.67 -8.44
N LYS A 572 25.40 36.43 -8.04
CA LYS A 572 26.75 35.84 -8.05
C LYS A 572 27.32 35.76 -9.47
N GLU A 573 26.53 35.33 -10.45
CA GLU A 573 26.94 35.23 -11.86
C GLU A 573 27.29 36.61 -12.46
N HIS A 574 26.60 37.68 -11.99
CA HIS A 574 26.82 39.05 -12.44
C HIS A 574 27.73 39.87 -11.53
N ASN A 575 28.42 39.22 -10.56
CA ASN A 575 29.34 39.87 -9.62
C ASN A 575 28.68 41.03 -8.85
N ALA A 576 27.44 40.88 -8.38
CA ALA A 576 26.77 41.85 -7.57
C ALA A 576 27.34 41.82 -6.11
N GLU A 577 27.71 42.98 -5.60
CA GLU A 577 28.21 43.12 -4.22
C GLU A 577 27.01 42.96 -3.24
N ILE A 578 27.18 42.13 -2.22
CA ILE A 578 26.16 41.94 -1.17
C ILE A 578 26.35 43.02 -0.09
N LEU A 579 25.34 43.88 0.08
CA LEU A 579 25.28 44.89 1.12
C LEU A 579 24.78 44.30 2.44
N LYS A 580 25.19 44.84 3.55
CA LYS A 580 24.66 44.44 4.87
C LYS A 580 23.19 44.85 4.99
N SER A 581 22.33 43.88 5.28
CA SER A 581 20.91 44.04 5.57
C SER A 581 20.62 43.81 7.06
N GLU A 582 19.80 44.69 7.65
CA GLU A 582 19.37 44.64 9.06
C GLU A 582 17.83 44.58 9.12
N ASP A 583 17.26 44.08 10.22
CA ASP A 583 15.83 43.98 10.47
C ASP A 583 15.04 43.28 9.34
N PHE A 584 15.60 42.17 8.80
CA PHE A 584 14.94 41.41 7.77
C PHE A 584 13.63 40.80 8.26
N SER A 585 12.55 40.99 7.48
CA SER A 585 11.22 40.41 7.75
C SER A 585 10.55 39.94 6.47
N ALA A 586 9.97 38.75 6.53
CA ALA A 586 9.12 38.21 5.47
C ALA A 586 7.65 38.52 5.76
N VAL A 587 6.95 39.20 4.82
CA VAL A 587 5.52 39.53 4.90
C VAL A 587 4.73 38.51 4.10
N THR A 588 4.07 37.60 4.79
CA THR A 588 3.37 36.46 4.16
C THR A 588 2.45 36.87 3.02
N GLY A 589 2.62 36.27 1.86
CA GLY A 589 1.81 36.51 0.66
C GLY A 589 2.04 37.87 -0.03
N LYS A 590 3.03 38.66 0.42
CA LYS A 590 3.33 39.96 -0.17
C LYS A 590 4.79 40.08 -0.65
N GLY A 591 5.78 39.76 0.19
CA GLY A 591 7.20 39.90 -0.14
C GLY A 591 8.09 39.96 1.10
N VAL A 592 9.24 40.62 0.96
CA VAL A 592 10.24 40.77 2.02
C VAL A 592 10.64 42.22 2.22
N GLU A 593 11.07 42.58 3.45
CA GLU A 593 11.59 43.92 3.77
C GLU A 593 12.83 43.81 4.66
N ALA A 594 13.74 44.78 4.53
CA ALA A 594 14.86 44.98 5.43
C ALA A 594 15.36 46.43 5.37
N THR A 595 16.25 46.78 6.29
CA THR A 595 17.01 48.04 6.26
C THR A 595 18.37 47.84 5.62
N ILE A 596 18.66 48.56 4.53
CA ILE A 596 19.95 48.50 3.82
C ILE A 596 20.47 49.94 3.63
N LYS A 597 21.68 50.27 4.12
CA LYS A 597 22.25 51.61 4.11
C LYS A 597 21.30 52.66 4.73
N ASP A 598 20.75 52.34 5.86
CA ASP A 598 19.77 53.20 6.62
C ASP A 598 18.49 53.52 5.87
N LYS A 599 18.17 52.79 4.81
CA LYS A 599 16.95 52.94 4.00
C LYS A 599 16.08 51.71 4.15
N LYS A 600 14.76 51.91 4.21
CA LYS A 600 13.80 50.82 4.20
C LYS A 600 13.65 50.30 2.77
N VAL A 601 14.05 49.02 2.53
CA VAL A 601 14.00 48.38 1.22
C VAL A 601 12.97 47.27 1.28
N THR A 602 12.05 47.22 0.28
CA THR A 602 11.07 46.16 0.16
C THR A 602 11.09 45.56 -1.24
N LEU A 603 10.87 44.26 -1.32
CA LEU A 603 10.75 43.53 -2.59
C LEU A 603 9.52 42.63 -2.55
N GLY A 604 8.65 42.71 -3.55
CA GLY A 604 7.48 41.83 -3.60
C GLY A 604 6.47 42.20 -4.67
N ASN A 605 5.27 41.66 -4.52
CA ASN A 605 4.15 41.87 -5.41
C ASN A 605 3.48 43.27 -5.19
N PRO A 606 2.46 43.67 -6.00
CA PRO A 606 1.78 44.96 -5.81
C PRO A 606 1.23 45.19 -4.41
N LYS A 607 0.78 44.12 -3.70
CA LYS A 607 0.31 44.25 -2.30
C LYS A 607 1.43 44.59 -1.32
N MET A 608 2.68 44.20 -1.66
CA MET A 608 3.84 44.62 -0.87
C MET A 608 4.15 46.10 -1.08
N MET A 609 3.96 46.60 -2.30
CA MET A 609 4.13 48.04 -2.58
C MET A 609 3.07 48.88 -1.87
N GLU A 610 1.82 48.43 -1.85
CA GLU A 610 0.74 49.07 -1.03
C GLU A 610 1.10 49.06 0.46
N TYR A 611 1.62 47.96 0.97
CA TYR A 611 2.08 47.85 2.37
C TYR A 611 3.23 48.82 2.69
N ALA A 612 4.19 48.96 1.76
CA ALA A 612 5.30 49.90 1.84
C ALA A 612 4.92 51.34 1.51
N LYS A 613 3.63 51.61 1.17
CA LYS A 613 3.13 52.92 0.72
C LYS A 613 3.86 53.45 -0.54
N ALA A 614 4.41 52.56 -1.35
CA ALA A 614 5.12 52.89 -2.58
C ALA A 614 4.16 52.83 -3.76
N ASP A 615 4.03 53.91 -4.48
CA ASP A 615 3.10 54.00 -5.62
C ASP A 615 3.68 53.36 -6.89
N VAL A 616 2.96 52.36 -7.44
CA VAL A 616 3.27 51.73 -8.72
C VAL A 616 2.49 52.48 -9.80
N THR A 617 3.20 53.24 -10.64
CA THR A 617 2.59 54.06 -11.73
C THR A 617 1.93 53.16 -12.80
N SER A 618 1.09 53.76 -13.65
CA SER A 618 0.45 53.02 -14.77
C SER A 618 1.48 52.44 -15.77
N THR A 619 2.53 53.22 -16.06
CA THR A 619 3.61 52.77 -16.95
C THR A 619 4.37 51.58 -16.41
N MET A 620 4.69 51.56 -15.07
CA MET A 620 5.32 50.45 -14.43
C MET A 620 4.44 49.18 -14.44
N LYS A 621 3.13 49.38 -14.23
CA LYS A 621 2.14 48.27 -14.32
C LYS A 621 2.04 47.72 -15.74
N ASP A 622 2.04 48.54 -16.75
CA ASP A 622 1.95 48.11 -18.16
C ASP A 622 3.21 47.36 -18.61
N GLU A 623 4.39 47.79 -18.16
CA GLU A 623 5.64 47.09 -18.39
C GLU A 623 5.64 45.69 -17.71
N ALA A 624 5.34 45.64 -16.42
CA ALA A 624 5.21 44.36 -15.69
C ALA A 624 4.18 43.43 -16.33
N LYS A 625 3.03 43.98 -16.76
CA LYS A 625 1.97 43.23 -17.44
C LYS A 625 2.42 42.60 -18.74
N SER A 626 3.36 43.19 -19.45
CA SER A 626 3.93 42.60 -20.67
C SER A 626 4.67 41.29 -20.38
N TYR A 627 5.42 41.23 -19.28
CA TYR A 627 6.10 40.02 -18.82
C TYR A 627 5.13 39.00 -18.24
N GLN A 628 4.14 39.46 -17.46
CA GLN A 628 3.13 38.59 -16.86
C GLN A 628 2.29 37.86 -17.93
N LYS A 629 1.96 38.53 -19.06
CA LYS A 629 1.30 37.90 -20.22
C LYS A 629 2.14 36.83 -20.89
N GLN A 630 3.43 36.76 -20.60
CA GLN A 630 4.35 35.69 -21.04
C GLN A 630 4.54 34.59 -20.00
N GLY A 631 3.70 34.56 -18.91
CA GLY A 631 3.78 33.58 -17.86
C GLY A 631 4.85 33.86 -16.81
N LYS A 632 5.47 35.05 -16.79
CA LYS A 632 6.57 35.38 -15.88
C LYS A 632 6.09 36.09 -14.61
N THR A 633 6.82 35.92 -13.52
CA THR A 633 6.58 36.62 -12.26
C THR A 633 7.40 37.89 -12.18
N VAL A 634 6.76 39.01 -11.85
CA VAL A 634 7.44 40.33 -11.67
C VAL A 634 7.33 40.74 -10.21
N SER A 635 8.48 40.99 -9.59
CA SER A 635 8.57 41.56 -8.24
C SER A 635 9.14 42.98 -8.31
N TYR A 636 8.48 43.91 -7.60
CA TYR A 636 8.88 45.32 -7.55
C TYR A 636 9.83 45.54 -6.38
N LEU A 637 10.85 46.37 -6.59
CA LEU A 637 11.76 46.87 -5.56
C LEU A 637 11.36 48.29 -5.20
N SER A 638 11.14 48.56 -3.90
CA SER A 638 11.02 49.94 -3.43
C SER A 638 12.09 50.28 -2.40
N ILE A 639 12.45 51.55 -2.35
CA ILE A 639 13.34 52.15 -1.37
C ILE A 639 12.61 53.39 -0.82
N ASP A 640 12.42 53.47 0.51
CA ASP A 640 11.77 54.60 1.21
C ASP A 640 10.46 55.07 0.52
N GLU A 641 9.49 54.20 0.37
CA GLU A 641 8.18 54.46 -0.23
C GLU A 641 8.20 54.78 -1.76
N THR A 642 9.33 54.65 -2.45
CA THR A 642 9.46 54.89 -3.89
C THR A 642 9.80 53.60 -4.61
N VAL A 643 9.05 53.19 -5.65
CA VAL A 643 9.37 52.06 -6.51
C VAL A 643 10.51 52.47 -7.44
N VAL A 644 11.64 51.75 -7.34
CA VAL A 644 12.90 52.09 -8.06
C VAL A 644 13.24 51.09 -9.16
N GLY A 645 12.73 49.83 -9.09
CA GLY A 645 13.05 48.82 -10.08
C GLY A 645 12.21 47.57 -9.94
N TYR A 646 12.54 46.57 -10.70
CA TYR A 646 11.84 45.27 -10.72
C TYR A 646 12.79 44.13 -11.10
N VAL A 647 12.38 42.91 -10.78
CA VAL A 647 13.00 41.68 -11.25
C VAL A 647 11.93 40.80 -11.89
N VAL A 648 12.28 40.25 -13.05
CA VAL A 648 11.47 39.30 -13.81
C VAL A 648 12.04 37.90 -13.61
N ILE A 649 11.23 37.02 -13.11
CA ILE A 649 11.62 35.64 -12.83
C ILE A 649 10.67 34.70 -13.59
N GLY A 650 11.27 33.82 -14.39
CA GLY A 650 10.57 32.77 -15.14
C GLY A 650 10.79 31.39 -14.48
N ASP A 651 9.79 30.55 -14.51
CA ASP A 651 9.90 29.12 -14.18
C ASP A 651 9.45 28.32 -15.38
N LYS A 652 10.39 27.63 -16.02
CA LYS A 652 10.20 26.96 -17.30
C LYS A 652 9.20 25.82 -17.19
N ILE A 653 8.22 25.78 -18.10
CA ILE A 653 7.29 24.64 -18.22
C ILE A 653 8.08 23.41 -18.67
N LYS A 654 7.90 22.27 -17.99
CA LYS A 654 8.54 21.00 -18.38
C LYS A 654 8.08 20.59 -19.78
N GLU A 655 9.00 20.17 -20.63
CA GLU A 655 8.72 19.80 -22.02
C GLU A 655 7.68 18.69 -22.18
N THR A 656 7.55 17.85 -21.15
CA THR A 656 6.60 16.75 -21.10
C THR A 656 5.19 17.16 -20.67
N SER A 657 5.02 18.31 -19.98
CA SER A 657 3.77 18.75 -19.38
C SER A 657 2.63 18.88 -20.39
N ALA A 658 2.85 19.55 -21.51
CA ALA A 658 1.81 19.72 -22.55
C ALA A 658 1.31 18.39 -23.13
N LYS A 659 2.23 17.44 -23.36
CA LYS A 659 1.90 16.10 -23.88
C LYS A 659 1.13 15.29 -22.84
N ALA A 660 1.54 15.35 -21.56
CA ALA A 660 0.90 14.64 -20.46
C ALA A 660 -0.53 15.16 -20.22
N ILE A 661 -0.72 16.48 -20.16
CA ILE A 661 -2.03 17.11 -19.99
C ILE A 661 -2.98 16.70 -21.12
N LYS A 662 -2.54 16.80 -22.36
CA LYS A 662 -3.33 16.38 -23.52
C LYS A 662 -3.73 14.89 -23.44
N ALA A 663 -2.81 14.03 -23.00
CA ALA A 663 -3.08 12.59 -22.83
C ALA A 663 -4.11 12.31 -21.71
N LEU A 664 -4.09 13.10 -20.62
CA LEU A 664 -5.07 13.01 -19.53
C LEU A 664 -6.45 13.51 -19.98
N GLN A 665 -6.52 14.64 -20.68
CA GLN A 665 -7.76 15.18 -21.25
C GLN A 665 -8.40 14.20 -22.24
N TYR A 666 -7.59 13.55 -23.09
CA TYR A 666 -8.08 12.53 -24.02
C TYR A 666 -8.70 11.32 -23.30
N LYS A 667 -8.32 11.07 -22.04
CA LYS A 667 -8.92 10.05 -21.15
C LYS A 667 -10.14 10.53 -20.40
N GLY A 668 -10.63 11.74 -20.67
CA GLY A 668 -11.79 12.34 -20.00
C GLY A 668 -11.51 12.87 -18.60
N ILE A 669 -10.26 13.25 -18.30
CA ILE A 669 -9.87 13.88 -17.04
C ILE A 669 -9.79 15.39 -17.25
N ASP A 670 -10.59 16.13 -16.44
CA ASP A 670 -10.53 17.58 -16.39
C ASP A 670 -9.26 17.98 -15.61
N VAL A 671 -8.35 18.74 -16.25
CA VAL A 671 -7.12 19.21 -15.59
C VAL A 671 -7.28 20.66 -15.20
N ILE A 672 -7.16 20.95 -13.89
CA ILE A 672 -7.31 22.27 -13.28
C ILE A 672 -5.99 22.67 -12.63
N MET A 673 -5.45 23.83 -12.96
CA MET A 673 -4.24 24.36 -12.34
C MET A 673 -4.59 25.26 -11.15
N LEU A 674 -3.93 25.02 -10.00
CA LEU A 674 -3.95 25.94 -8.86
C LEU A 674 -2.57 26.57 -8.68
N THR A 675 -2.52 27.88 -8.44
CA THR A 675 -1.25 28.59 -8.24
C THR A 675 -1.41 29.80 -7.31
N GLY A 676 -0.35 30.11 -6.57
CA GLY A 676 -0.23 31.36 -5.81
C GLY A 676 0.06 32.60 -6.68
N ASP A 677 0.40 32.41 -7.98
CA ASP A 677 0.67 33.49 -8.89
C ASP A 677 -0.57 34.36 -9.18
N ASN A 678 -0.32 35.54 -9.74
CA ASN A 678 -1.38 36.43 -10.20
C ASN A 678 -2.15 35.84 -11.40
N HIS A 679 -3.35 36.40 -11.64
CA HIS A 679 -4.27 35.91 -12.67
C HIS A 679 -3.66 35.92 -14.08
N ASP A 680 -2.91 36.99 -14.47
CA ASP A 680 -2.38 37.11 -15.83
C ASP A 680 -1.30 36.06 -16.11
N THR A 681 -0.40 35.81 -15.15
CA THR A 681 0.62 34.75 -15.25
C THR A 681 -0.02 33.36 -15.30
N ALA A 682 -1.03 33.12 -14.45
CA ALA A 682 -1.74 31.83 -14.45
C ALA A 682 -2.52 31.61 -15.75
N GLN A 683 -3.15 32.65 -16.29
CA GLN A 683 -3.86 32.57 -17.56
C GLN A 683 -2.93 32.28 -18.74
N ALA A 684 -1.75 32.86 -18.76
CA ALA A 684 -0.75 32.61 -19.81
C ALA A 684 -0.38 31.10 -19.84
N VAL A 685 -0.01 30.54 -18.70
CA VAL A 685 0.34 29.11 -18.57
C VAL A 685 -0.85 28.21 -18.93
N ALA A 686 -2.04 28.52 -18.42
CA ALA A 686 -3.26 27.76 -18.69
C ALA A 686 -3.61 27.77 -20.19
N SER A 687 -3.46 28.90 -20.85
CA SER A 687 -3.70 29.05 -22.30
C SER A 687 -2.68 28.27 -23.13
N GLU A 688 -1.40 28.34 -22.79
CA GLU A 688 -0.33 27.57 -23.44
C GLU A 688 -0.55 26.07 -23.36
N LEU A 689 -1.00 25.58 -22.18
CA LEU A 689 -1.23 24.18 -21.95
C LEU A 689 -2.65 23.71 -22.30
N ASN A 690 -3.52 24.63 -22.74
CA ASN A 690 -4.94 24.36 -23.05
C ASN A 690 -5.66 23.63 -21.89
N LEU A 691 -5.54 24.19 -20.67
CA LEU A 691 -6.15 23.63 -19.47
C LEU A 691 -7.67 23.87 -19.45
N ALA A 692 -8.42 22.99 -18.79
CA ALA A 692 -9.87 23.09 -18.65
C ALA A 692 -10.28 24.28 -17.76
N ASP A 693 -9.51 24.55 -16.69
CA ASP A 693 -9.74 25.66 -15.73
C ASP A 693 -8.41 25.96 -14.99
N PHE A 694 -8.35 27.16 -14.38
CA PHE A 694 -7.25 27.53 -13.49
C PHE A 694 -7.74 28.47 -12.40
N LYS A 695 -7.03 28.49 -11.27
CA LYS A 695 -7.28 29.42 -10.15
C LYS A 695 -5.96 30.04 -9.70
N ALA A 696 -5.96 31.36 -9.63
CA ALA A 696 -4.82 32.18 -9.31
C ALA A 696 -4.90 32.76 -7.91
N SER A 697 -3.79 33.24 -7.37
CA SER A 697 -3.66 33.89 -6.06
C SER A 697 -4.16 33.00 -4.89
N MET A 698 -3.98 31.68 -5.00
CA MET A 698 -4.42 30.69 -4.04
C MET A 698 -3.44 30.57 -2.87
N LEU A 699 -3.95 30.60 -1.66
CA LEU A 699 -3.23 30.21 -0.45
C LEU A 699 -3.37 28.68 -0.22
N PRO A 700 -2.52 28.04 0.61
CA PRO A 700 -2.62 26.61 0.91
C PRO A 700 -4.02 26.17 1.37
N GLU A 701 -4.68 26.98 2.22
CA GLU A 701 -6.05 26.71 2.69
C GLU A 701 -7.10 26.77 1.56
N ASP A 702 -6.89 27.63 0.56
CA ASP A 702 -7.81 27.78 -0.57
C ASP A 702 -7.69 26.57 -1.52
N LYS A 703 -6.49 26.00 -1.67
CA LYS A 703 -6.28 24.75 -2.40
C LYS A 703 -7.05 23.59 -1.77
N LEU A 704 -7.01 23.47 -0.43
CA LEU A 704 -7.78 22.48 0.31
C LEU A 704 -9.30 22.65 0.08
N LYS A 705 -9.82 23.87 0.24
CA LYS A 705 -11.25 24.17 0.02
C LYS A 705 -11.70 23.85 -1.41
N GLU A 706 -10.86 24.08 -2.41
CA GLU A 706 -11.21 23.75 -3.80
C GLU A 706 -11.30 22.23 -4.02
N VAL A 707 -10.43 21.44 -3.39
CA VAL A 707 -10.55 19.98 -3.37
C VAL A 707 -11.89 19.55 -2.77
N GLU A 708 -12.24 20.07 -1.59
CA GLU A 708 -13.50 19.76 -0.91
C GLU A 708 -14.72 20.12 -1.76
N LYS A 709 -14.75 21.31 -2.34
CA LYS A 709 -15.81 21.78 -3.20
C LYS A 709 -16.03 20.89 -4.43
N LEU A 710 -14.95 20.41 -5.06
CA LEU A 710 -15.06 19.50 -6.20
C LEU A 710 -15.58 18.11 -5.77
N GLN A 711 -15.14 17.62 -4.60
CA GLN A 711 -15.65 16.38 -4.02
C GLN A 711 -17.13 16.47 -3.65
N GLU A 712 -17.59 17.58 -3.06
CA GLU A 712 -19.01 17.85 -2.76
C GLU A 712 -19.86 17.88 -4.03
N ASN A 713 -19.30 18.29 -5.18
CA ASN A 713 -19.94 18.24 -6.48
C ASN A 713 -19.90 16.85 -7.14
N GLY A 714 -19.49 15.80 -6.40
CA GLY A 714 -19.46 14.41 -6.86
C GLY A 714 -18.30 14.10 -7.80
N LYS A 715 -17.27 14.95 -7.88
CA LYS A 715 -16.05 14.65 -8.65
C LYS A 715 -15.13 13.75 -7.83
N VAL A 716 -14.42 12.85 -8.51
CA VAL A 716 -13.33 12.07 -7.92
C VAL A 716 -12.03 12.78 -8.26
N VAL A 717 -11.42 13.38 -7.22
CA VAL A 717 -10.35 14.36 -7.38
C VAL A 717 -8.99 13.74 -7.10
N ALA A 718 -8.07 13.83 -8.07
CA ALA A 718 -6.65 13.68 -7.81
C ALA A 718 -5.99 15.04 -7.63
N MET A 719 -5.02 15.15 -6.71
CA MET A 719 -4.19 16.34 -6.51
C MET A 719 -2.73 15.99 -6.71
N ALA A 720 -2.02 16.75 -7.56
CA ALA A 720 -0.58 16.61 -7.78
C ALA A 720 0.16 17.88 -7.33
N GLY A 721 1.18 17.70 -6.49
CA GLY A 721 1.99 18.77 -5.92
C GLY A 721 3.35 18.27 -5.43
N ASP A 722 4.25 19.20 -5.09
CA ASP A 722 5.63 18.91 -4.67
C ASP A 722 6.01 19.52 -3.31
N GLY A 723 5.24 20.49 -2.82
CA GLY A 723 5.58 21.30 -1.65
C GLY A 723 4.81 20.98 -0.36
N ILE A 724 5.36 21.46 0.76
CA ILE A 724 4.69 21.42 2.08
C ILE A 724 3.32 22.12 2.01
N ASN A 725 3.20 23.18 1.20
CA ASN A 725 1.97 23.92 1.01
C ASN A 725 0.83 23.10 0.38
N ASP A 726 1.16 22.04 -0.31
CA ASP A 726 0.20 21.15 -0.97
C ASP A 726 -0.22 19.97 -0.10
N ALA A 727 0.55 19.64 0.94
CA ALA A 727 0.33 18.47 1.79
C ALA A 727 -1.10 18.32 2.33
N PRO A 728 -1.76 19.40 2.84
CA PRO A 728 -3.15 19.29 3.28
C PRO A 728 -4.13 18.96 2.14
N ALA A 729 -3.94 19.53 0.94
CA ALA A 729 -4.77 19.26 -0.23
C ALA A 729 -4.49 17.86 -0.83
N LEU A 730 -3.23 17.40 -0.82
CA LEU A 730 -2.83 16.04 -1.20
C LEU A 730 -3.49 15.00 -0.31
N ALA A 731 -3.42 15.19 1.02
CA ALA A 731 -4.02 14.28 1.99
C ALA A 731 -5.56 14.23 1.91
N LYS A 732 -6.20 15.36 1.59
CA LYS A 732 -7.66 15.48 1.48
C LYS A 732 -8.22 14.91 0.18
N SER A 733 -7.47 14.97 -0.90
CA SER A 733 -7.90 14.50 -2.22
C SER A 733 -8.18 12.98 -2.21
N ASP A 734 -9.01 12.49 -3.15
CA ASP A 734 -9.23 11.06 -3.29
C ASP A 734 -7.94 10.32 -3.64
N VAL A 735 -7.05 10.96 -4.41
CA VAL A 735 -5.70 10.46 -4.72
C VAL A 735 -4.70 11.60 -4.67
N GLY A 736 -3.91 11.68 -3.59
CA GLY A 736 -2.74 12.56 -3.54
C GLY A 736 -1.59 11.97 -4.36
N ILE A 737 -0.95 12.81 -5.19
CA ILE A 737 0.18 12.44 -6.05
C ILE A 737 1.34 13.38 -5.74
N ALA A 738 2.40 12.87 -5.13
CA ALA A 738 3.61 13.64 -4.85
C ALA A 738 4.62 13.51 -6.00
N MET A 739 5.32 14.61 -6.28
CA MET A 739 6.50 14.59 -7.13
C MET A 739 7.70 14.12 -6.31
N GLY A 740 8.48 13.16 -6.82
CA GLY A 740 9.65 12.61 -6.11
C GLY A 740 10.78 13.62 -5.90
N THR A 741 10.70 14.75 -6.58
CA THR A 741 11.57 15.93 -6.36
C THR A 741 11.04 16.86 -5.26
N GLY A 742 9.86 16.56 -4.71
CA GLY A 742 9.20 17.34 -3.67
C GLY A 742 9.72 17.08 -2.27
N THR A 743 9.06 17.69 -1.29
CA THR A 743 9.40 17.55 0.13
C THR A 743 8.95 16.20 0.71
N ASP A 744 9.65 15.70 1.73
CA ASP A 744 9.30 14.46 2.41
C ASP A 744 7.85 14.50 2.95
N VAL A 745 7.37 15.66 3.44
CA VAL A 745 5.99 15.86 3.92
C VAL A 745 4.96 15.66 2.80
N ALA A 746 5.24 16.13 1.58
CA ALA A 746 4.37 15.90 0.44
C ALA A 746 4.34 14.41 0.05
N ILE A 747 5.49 13.74 0.08
CA ILE A 747 5.61 12.29 -0.21
C ILE A 747 4.84 11.46 0.82
N GLU A 748 4.96 11.79 2.11
CA GLU A 748 4.21 11.10 3.17
C GLU A 748 2.69 11.29 3.07
N SER A 749 2.25 12.47 2.66
CA SER A 749 0.83 12.82 2.52
C SER A 749 0.16 12.20 1.29
N ALA A 750 0.95 11.75 0.31
CA ALA A 750 0.45 11.25 -0.96
C ALA A 750 0.19 9.73 -0.94
N MET A 751 -0.75 9.29 -1.80
CA MET A 751 -1.03 7.89 -2.07
C MET A 751 -0.19 7.32 -3.22
N ILE A 752 0.28 8.20 -4.12
CA ILE A 752 1.14 7.85 -5.26
C ILE A 752 2.33 8.82 -5.26
N THR A 753 3.54 8.31 -5.44
CA THR A 753 4.75 9.12 -5.60
C THR A 753 5.37 8.85 -6.96
N LEU A 754 5.67 9.93 -7.71
CA LEU A 754 6.31 9.87 -9.02
C LEU A 754 7.80 10.16 -8.88
N VAL A 755 8.64 9.15 -8.96
CA VAL A 755 10.09 9.26 -8.70
C VAL A 755 10.75 10.38 -9.48
N LYS A 756 10.38 10.55 -10.75
CA LYS A 756 10.95 11.58 -11.63
C LYS A 756 10.29 12.95 -11.48
N GLY A 757 9.17 13.07 -10.80
CA GLY A 757 8.44 14.33 -10.66
C GLY A 757 7.89 14.90 -11.98
N ASP A 758 7.47 14.03 -12.91
CA ASP A 758 6.96 14.37 -14.23
C ASP A 758 5.47 14.03 -14.36
N LEU A 759 4.67 14.93 -14.92
CA LEU A 759 3.24 14.71 -15.18
C LEU A 759 2.96 13.48 -16.06
N HIS A 760 3.90 13.05 -16.90
CA HIS A 760 3.77 11.79 -17.64
C HIS A 760 3.65 10.58 -16.73
N GLY A 761 4.24 10.63 -15.53
CA GLY A 761 4.05 9.64 -14.49
C GLY A 761 2.58 9.48 -14.05
N ILE A 762 1.78 10.59 -14.08
CA ILE A 762 0.33 10.52 -13.79
C ILE A 762 -0.40 9.74 -14.88
N VAL A 763 0.01 9.93 -16.17
CA VAL A 763 -0.54 9.16 -17.28
C VAL A 763 -0.25 7.67 -17.11
N LYS A 764 1.00 7.33 -16.73
CA LYS A 764 1.42 5.95 -16.42
C LYS A 764 0.61 5.39 -15.24
N ALA A 765 0.44 6.17 -14.15
CA ALA A 765 -0.35 5.76 -12.98
C ALA A 765 -1.81 5.46 -13.35
N LYS A 766 -2.44 6.31 -14.15
CA LYS A 766 -3.81 6.10 -14.65
C LYS A 766 -3.93 4.86 -15.53
N ASN A 767 -2.99 4.66 -16.46
CA ASN A 767 -2.97 3.47 -17.33
C ASN A 767 -2.80 2.19 -16.53
N LEU A 768 -1.89 2.20 -15.56
CA LEU A 768 -1.63 1.08 -14.66
C LEU A 768 -2.87 0.74 -13.84
N SER A 769 -3.49 1.76 -13.22
CA SER A 769 -4.70 1.62 -12.43
C SER A 769 -5.84 1.00 -13.24
N ASN A 770 -6.12 1.54 -14.42
CA ASN A 770 -7.12 0.99 -15.33
C ASN A 770 -6.81 -0.47 -15.72
N ALA A 771 -5.54 -0.79 -15.96
CA ALA A 771 -5.12 -2.13 -16.32
C ALA A 771 -5.32 -3.11 -15.17
N VAL A 772 -4.93 -2.73 -13.95
CA VAL A 772 -5.06 -3.54 -12.74
C VAL A 772 -6.53 -3.75 -12.40
N MET A 773 -7.35 -2.69 -12.40
CA MET A 773 -8.77 -2.79 -12.09
C MET A 773 -9.54 -3.63 -13.11
N LYS A 774 -9.23 -3.50 -14.40
CA LYS A 774 -9.78 -4.38 -15.45
C LYS A 774 -9.38 -5.83 -15.22
N ASN A 775 -8.13 -6.09 -14.85
CA ASN A 775 -7.63 -7.43 -14.56
C ASN A 775 -8.32 -8.04 -13.32
N ILE A 776 -8.49 -7.26 -12.23
CA ILE A 776 -9.23 -7.69 -11.04
C ILE A 776 -10.67 -8.08 -11.42
N LYS A 777 -11.38 -7.22 -12.17
CA LYS A 777 -12.76 -7.51 -12.62
C LYS A 777 -12.83 -8.80 -13.46
N GLN A 778 -11.87 -9.03 -14.35
CA GLN A 778 -11.76 -10.26 -15.13
C GLN A 778 -11.49 -11.49 -14.23
N ASN A 779 -10.58 -11.36 -13.26
CA ASN A 779 -10.27 -12.44 -12.33
C ASN A 779 -11.47 -12.80 -11.46
N LEU A 780 -12.22 -11.81 -10.96
CA LEU A 780 -13.47 -12.04 -10.23
C LEU A 780 -14.52 -12.73 -11.10
N PHE A 781 -14.64 -12.33 -12.36
CA PHE A 781 -15.54 -12.99 -13.32
C PHE A 781 -15.13 -14.46 -13.51
N PHE A 782 -13.84 -14.77 -13.77
CA PHE A 782 -13.38 -16.15 -13.91
C PHE A 782 -13.61 -16.95 -12.63
N ALA A 783 -13.33 -16.38 -11.45
CA ALA A 783 -13.54 -17.05 -10.18
C ALA A 783 -15.01 -17.41 -9.92
N LEU A 784 -15.96 -16.58 -10.38
CA LEU A 784 -17.39 -16.79 -10.14
C LEU A 784 -18.07 -17.63 -11.20
N ILE A 785 -17.69 -17.52 -12.48
CA ILE A 785 -18.38 -18.20 -13.59
C ILE A 785 -18.30 -19.71 -13.47
N TYR A 786 -17.14 -20.26 -13.05
CA TYR A 786 -16.97 -21.70 -12.84
C TYR A 786 -17.94 -22.24 -11.78
N ASN A 787 -18.15 -21.48 -10.69
CA ASN A 787 -19.06 -21.87 -9.61
C ASN A 787 -20.52 -21.71 -10.04
N THR A 788 -20.87 -20.60 -10.70
CA THR A 788 -22.25 -20.33 -11.14
C THR A 788 -22.77 -21.37 -12.14
N LEU A 789 -21.93 -21.82 -13.06
CA LEU A 789 -22.27 -22.87 -14.02
C LEU A 789 -22.10 -24.27 -13.43
N GLY A 790 -21.08 -24.46 -12.59
CA GLY A 790 -20.75 -25.75 -12.04
C GLY A 790 -21.74 -26.29 -11.03
N VAL A 791 -22.27 -25.43 -10.13
CA VAL A 791 -23.22 -25.86 -9.09
C VAL A 791 -24.48 -26.49 -9.64
N PRO A 792 -25.21 -25.90 -10.63
CA PRO A 792 -26.38 -26.55 -11.25
C PRO A 792 -26.02 -27.87 -11.95
N ILE A 793 -24.87 -27.95 -12.62
CA ILE A 793 -24.40 -29.16 -13.29
C ILE A 793 -24.12 -30.26 -12.27
N ALA A 794 -23.45 -29.95 -11.19
CA ALA A 794 -23.14 -30.86 -10.08
C ALA A 794 -24.42 -31.30 -9.34
N ALA A 795 -25.41 -30.42 -9.19
CA ALA A 795 -26.73 -30.77 -8.68
C ALA A 795 -27.54 -31.71 -9.58
N GLY A 796 -27.05 -31.97 -10.81
CA GLY A 796 -27.65 -32.89 -11.74
C GLY A 796 -28.73 -32.32 -12.67
N VAL A 797 -28.78 -30.99 -12.87
CA VAL A 797 -29.76 -30.35 -13.76
C VAL A 797 -29.70 -30.90 -15.20
N LEU A 798 -28.53 -31.34 -15.67
CA LEU A 798 -28.37 -31.94 -17.02
C LEU A 798 -28.81 -33.41 -17.12
N PHE A 799 -28.97 -34.11 -16.00
CA PHE A 799 -29.24 -35.54 -15.97
C PHE A 799 -30.57 -35.90 -16.65
N PRO A 800 -31.72 -35.22 -16.39
CA PRO A 800 -32.99 -35.54 -17.01
C PRO A 800 -32.98 -35.42 -18.56
N PHE A 801 -32.10 -34.56 -19.09
CA PHE A 801 -32.06 -34.28 -20.55
C PHE A 801 -31.00 -35.07 -21.29
N PHE A 802 -29.81 -35.29 -20.65
CA PHE A 802 -28.64 -35.83 -21.32
C PHE A 802 -28.03 -37.06 -20.60
N GLY A 803 -28.52 -37.43 -19.40
CA GLY A 803 -27.94 -38.50 -18.60
C GLY A 803 -26.55 -38.18 -18.05
N ILE A 804 -26.14 -36.88 -18.07
CA ILE A 804 -24.78 -36.44 -17.66
C ILE A 804 -24.80 -36.02 -16.21
N LEU A 805 -23.86 -36.58 -15.43
CA LEU A 805 -23.53 -36.18 -14.06
C LEU A 805 -22.07 -35.71 -13.95
N LEU A 806 -21.84 -34.74 -13.08
CA LEU A 806 -20.52 -34.24 -12.79
C LEU A 806 -19.91 -35.03 -11.64
N SER A 807 -18.84 -35.79 -11.91
CA SER A 807 -18.16 -36.49 -10.82
C SER A 807 -17.43 -35.49 -9.90
N PRO A 808 -17.31 -35.76 -8.58
CA PRO A 808 -16.57 -34.91 -7.63
C PRO A 808 -15.10 -34.66 -8.03
N MET A 809 -14.46 -35.63 -8.72
CA MET A 809 -13.09 -35.50 -9.22
C MET A 809 -12.99 -34.46 -10.35
N ILE A 810 -13.94 -34.50 -11.32
CA ILE A 810 -13.98 -33.49 -12.40
C ILE A 810 -14.28 -32.12 -11.83
N ALA A 811 -15.15 -32.03 -10.83
CA ALA A 811 -15.44 -30.79 -10.11
C ALA A 811 -14.17 -30.21 -9.47
N ALA A 812 -13.37 -31.02 -8.77
CA ALA A 812 -12.11 -30.60 -8.17
C ALA A 812 -11.05 -30.18 -9.22
N LEU A 813 -10.98 -30.85 -10.34
CA LEU A 813 -10.11 -30.49 -11.45
C LEU A 813 -10.51 -29.14 -12.05
N ALA A 814 -11.79 -28.90 -12.29
CA ALA A 814 -12.33 -27.62 -12.79
C ALA A 814 -11.97 -26.45 -11.83
N MET A 815 -12.06 -26.67 -10.51
CA MET A 815 -11.66 -25.68 -9.50
C MET A 815 -10.16 -25.36 -9.54
N SER A 816 -9.32 -26.37 -9.75
CA SER A 816 -7.87 -26.17 -9.93
C SER A 816 -7.58 -25.32 -11.18
N PHE A 817 -8.29 -25.57 -12.30
CA PHE A 817 -8.18 -24.74 -13.52
C PHE A 817 -8.67 -23.30 -13.31
N SER A 818 -9.70 -23.09 -12.49
CA SER A 818 -10.16 -21.74 -12.13
C SER A 818 -9.01 -20.92 -11.50
N SER A 819 -8.30 -21.50 -10.53
CA SER A 819 -7.15 -20.85 -9.89
C SER A 819 -6.00 -20.57 -10.88
N VAL A 820 -5.69 -21.52 -11.77
CA VAL A 820 -4.68 -21.34 -12.82
C VAL A 820 -5.05 -20.23 -13.78
N SER A 821 -6.32 -20.11 -14.15
CA SER A 821 -6.84 -19.04 -15.03
C SER A 821 -6.66 -17.66 -14.41
N VAL A 822 -6.99 -17.50 -13.14
CA VAL A 822 -6.78 -16.24 -12.38
C VAL A 822 -5.31 -15.87 -12.29
N ILE A 823 -4.45 -16.82 -11.92
CA ILE A 823 -3.00 -16.61 -11.83
C ILE A 823 -2.42 -16.22 -13.20
N GLY A 824 -2.77 -16.96 -14.26
CA GLY A 824 -2.31 -16.70 -15.63
C GLY A 824 -2.73 -15.30 -16.10
N ASN A 825 -3.98 -14.90 -15.83
CA ASN A 825 -4.48 -13.57 -16.19
C ASN A 825 -3.79 -12.47 -15.37
N ALA A 826 -3.52 -12.66 -14.08
CA ALA A 826 -2.78 -11.69 -13.26
C ALA A 826 -1.34 -11.51 -13.78
N LEU A 827 -0.65 -12.60 -14.10
CA LEU A 827 0.72 -12.55 -14.63
C LEU A 827 0.81 -11.86 -16.00
N ARG A 828 -0.26 -11.84 -16.80
CA ARG A 828 -0.33 -11.11 -18.08
C ARG A 828 -0.13 -9.60 -17.91
N LEU A 829 -0.40 -9.03 -16.71
CA LEU A 829 -0.12 -7.62 -16.44
C LEU A 829 1.37 -7.27 -16.58
N ARG A 830 2.30 -8.21 -16.38
CA ARG A 830 3.74 -7.98 -16.50
C ARG A 830 4.15 -7.52 -17.90
N THR A 831 3.52 -8.08 -18.92
CA THR A 831 3.85 -7.81 -20.33
C THR A 831 3.08 -6.64 -20.92
N LYS A 832 2.14 -6.05 -20.15
CA LYS A 832 1.31 -4.96 -20.65
C LYS A 832 2.09 -3.63 -20.60
N ASN A 833 2.12 -2.88 -21.70
CA ASN A 833 2.67 -1.51 -21.72
C ASN A 833 1.74 -0.57 -20.95
N ILE A 834 2.32 0.33 -20.14
CA ILE A 834 1.61 1.33 -19.31
C ILE A 834 2.06 2.76 -19.64
#